data_c12d3b602f21128c75be4601bafc955e
#
_entry.id   c12d3b602f21128c75be4601bafc955e
#
_cell.length_a   1.000
_cell.length_b   1.000
_cell.length_c   1.000
_cell.angle_alpha   90.00
_cell.angle_beta   90.00
_cell.angle_gamma   90.00
#
_symmetry.space_group_name_H-M   'P 1'
#
loop_
_entity.id
_entity.type
_entity.pdbx_description
1 polymer ?
#
loop_
_entity_poly.entity_id
_entity_poly.type
_entity_poly.pdbx_seq_one_letter_code
_entity_poly.pdbx_strand_id
1 'polypeptide(L)'
;MLYKYNKKHLEQEIYAMNSSGYAKVTNYDQKNNCLEVLLYDIETKYEINFYMDISPLNNNFQKRNSKIKTPGIYTNNQLNLLISLFNQNYIPEKHSNLLDFFQLLKNYLNENLSKEELIHDNQKELSNIYTKFEKYSKCNTILISFCIHIFSIIIQIFVGRFGYSGEKTPPKFGDFEAQRHWMELTIFLPMGEWYTNSRLNRKDYWPLDYPPMSGYHSYLLGKILEKYYPESVTFKKSLGYESAKFKIIMRSFVIISDFIFFHVGVNVLCYYIFIYSKIKKGKKPQVMNYYIILFLILSNPLMIIIDHGHFQFNNVMHGLFIISLFFLYTDNYILAIIFFSFCVNFKQMGLYYAIPFPLYVIKKLFFENKNNYNIIISLIYVVIYTIITLLVNIIIYLPWLKEQKINDVFSRIFPVERGIFEDKVATFWCVLNIFYKINKKLSINNLIKLAFLLTLIGCSLPIYSLFKIRNLNYKICSLCFFVVSFSFYLFSFHVHEKTIIVPFLAYLINLPNMKNILPSFTLIGIFSLFPLLKRENQIIPYYFTIVTFYIICKQGMKLLNIKKKNKENISIKNNEENMFLLLEICIFFIMIFYHFVDYNIPPPKKYPWFYPMINATFCFLFFFGIFLYSNYKLIVIVSEKNSKDEKLKEKIY
;
A
#
# COMPACT_ATOMS: atom_id res chain seq x y z
N MET A 1 -44.78 -40.63 -8.28
CA MET A 1 -45.84 -41.24 -7.44
C MET A 1 -46.37 -40.16 -6.52
N LEU A 2 -47.62 -39.72 -6.73
CA LEU A 2 -48.31 -38.74 -5.89
C LEU A 2 -48.66 -39.41 -4.57
N TYR A 3 -47.97 -39.07 -3.50
CA TYR A 3 -48.37 -39.47 -2.15
C TYR A 3 -49.68 -38.77 -1.79
N LYS A 4 -50.80 -39.50 -1.85
CA LYS A 4 -52.01 -39.14 -1.13
C LYS A 4 -51.69 -39.31 0.37
N TYR A 5 -51.48 -38.21 1.09
CA TYR A 5 -51.41 -38.24 2.55
C TYR A 5 -52.75 -38.75 3.10
N ASN A 6 -52.73 -40.02 3.54
CA ASN A 6 -53.86 -40.58 4.25
C ASN A 6 -53.84 -39.96 5.66
N LYS A 7 -54.99 -39.47 6.17
CA LYS A 7 -55.14 -38.84 7.49
C LYS A 7 -54.42 -39.63 8.61
N LYS A 8 -54.50 -40.97 8.54
CA LYS A 8 -53.86 -41.86 9.51
C LYS A 8 -52.31 -41.86 9.41
N HIS A 9 -51.76 -41.65 8.27
CA HIS A 9 -50.29 -41.54 8.08
C HIS A 9 -49.76 -40.22 8.57
N LEU A 10 -50.49 -39.12 8.35
CA LEU A 10 -50.14 -37.79 8.87
C LEU A 10 -50.18 -37.74 10.38
N GLU A 11 -51.18 -38.36 11.04
CA GLU A 11 -51.28 -38.46 12.48
C GLU A 11 -50.09 -39.25 13.08
N GLN A 12 -49.61 -40.30 12.38
CA GLN A 12 -48.40 -41.05 12.82
C GLN A 12 -47.12 -40.20 12.68
N GLU A 13 -46.96 -39.40 11.64
CA GLU A 13 -45.81 -38.54 11.47
C GLU A 13 -45.82 -37.39 12.49
N ILE A 14 -46.99 -36.78 12.78
CA ILE A 14 -47.13 -35.77 13.81
C ILE A 14 -46.76 -36.34 15.19
N TYR A 15 -47.13 -37.57 15.47
CA TYR A 15 -46.77 -38.26 16.71
C TYR A 15 -45.24 -38.51 16.78
N ALA A 16 -44.65 -38.96 15.69
CA ALA A 16 -43.19 -39.20 15.61
C ALA A 16 -42.40 -37.88 15.78
N MET A 17 -42.87 -36.78 15.18
CA MET A 17 -42.26 -35.46 15.35
C MET A 17 -42.33 -34.97 16.79
N ASN A 18 -43.51 -35.07 17.45
CA ASN A 18 -43.68 -34.64 18.81
C ASN A 18 -42.84 -35.47 19.83
N SER A 19 -42.49 -36.71 19.48
CA SER A 19 -41.66 -37.59 20.32
C SER A 19 -40.15 -37.45 20.01
N SER A 20 -39.75 -36.73 18.95
CA SER A 20 -38.37 -36.62 18.51
C SER A 20 -37.45 -35.80 19.43
N GLY A 21 -38.02 -34.95 20.28
CA GLY A 21 -37.26 -34.08 21.17
C GLY A 21 -36.64 -32.82 20.53
N TYR A 22 -36.84 -32.58 19.21
CA TYR A 22 -36.33 -31.40 18.50
C TYR A 22 -37.36 -30.70 17.61
N ALA A 23 -38.50 -31.35 17.34
CA ALA A 23 -39.58 -30.78 16.56
C ALA A 23 -40.92 -31.05 17.27
N LYS A 24 -41.76 -30.03 17.36
CA LYS A 24 -43.09 -30.14 17.98
C LYS A 24 -44.12 -29.51 17.07
N VAL A 25 -45.16 -30.25 16.71
CA VAL A 25 -46.31 -29.70 16.01
C VAL A 25 -47.16 -28.92 16.99
N THR A 26 -47.25 -27.58 16.76
CA THR A 26 -47.99 -26.66 17.66
C THR A 26 -49.41 -26.47 17.21
N ASN A 27 -49.68 -26.55 15.88
CA ASN A 27 -51.03 -26.41 15.38
C ASN A 27 -51.18 -27.15 14.03
N TYR A 28 -52.38 -27.73 13.78
CA TYR A 28 -52.72 -28.29 12.49
C TYR A 28 -54.07 -27.75 12.04
N ASP A 29 -54.08 -26.89 11.04
CA ASP A 29 -55.28 -26.35 10.45
C ASP A 29 -55.78 -27.27 9.31
N GLN A 30 -56.80 -28.08 9.63
CA GLN A 30 -57.43 -29.02 8.70
C GLN A 30 -58.15 -28.37 7.53
N LYS A 31 -58.60 -27.10 7.68
CA LYS A 31 -59.34 -26.38 6.62
C LYS A 31 -58.41 -25.86 5.55
N ASN A 32 -57.22 -25.43 5.95
CA ASN A 32 -56.20 -24.86 5.05
C ASN A 32 -55.06 -25.83 4.72
N ASN A 33 -55.08 -27.07 5.23
CA ASN A 33 -53.98 -28.03 5.11
C ASN A 33 -52.60 -27.47 5.50
N CYS A 34 -52.56 -26.69 6.57
CA CYS A 34 -51.34 -26.06 7.06
C CYS A 34 -50.90 -26.67 8.39
N LEU A 35 -49.64 -27.01 8.50
CA LEU A 35 -49.00 -27.52 9.70
C LEU A 35 -48.07 -26.44 10.27
N GLU A 36 -48.23 -26.14 11.57
CA GLU A 36 -47.30 -25.29 12.30
C GLU A 36 -46.38 -26.16 13.13
N VAL A 37 -45.08 -26.08 12.89
CA VAL A 37 -44.05 -26.88 13.54
C VAL A 37 -43.07 -25.99 14.23
N LEU A 38 -42.85 -26.22 15.51
CA LEU A 38 -41.80 -25.60 16.31
C LEU A 38 -40.57 -26.51 16.29
N LEU A 39 -39.48 -26.03 15.69
CA LEU A 39 -38.13 -26.62 15.81
C LEU A 39 -37.40 -25.96 16.95
N TYR A 40 -36.80 -26.77 17.83
CA TYR A 40 -35.95 -26.25 18.88
C TYR A 40 -34.71 -27.10 19.07
N ASP A 41 -33.65 -26.48 19.58
CA ASP A 41 -32.42 -27.15 19.94
C ASP A 41 -31.92 -26.67 21.28
N ILE A 42 -31.66 -27.62 22.17
CA ILE A 42 -31.26 -27.34 23.57
C ILE A 42 -29.83 -26.81 23.63
N GLU A 43 -28.95 -27.26 22.74
CA GLU A 43 -27.54 -26.87 22.73
C GLU A 43 -27.34 -25.49 22.14
N THR A 44 -27.98 -25.19 21.01
CA THR A 44 -27.85 -23.92 20.28
C THR A 44 -28.91 -22.88 20.66
N LYS A 45 -29.88 -23.27 21.52
CA LYS A 45 -30.96 -22.39 22.06
C LYS A 45 -31.75 -21.63 21.01
N TYR A 46 -32.03 -22.21 19.85
CA TYR A 46 -32.94 -21.62 18.89
C TYR A 46 -34.34 -22.25 18.95
N GLU A 47 -35.34 -21.41 18.67
CA GLU A 47 -36.73 -21.83 18.47
C GLU A 47 -37.21 -21.21 17.15
N ILE A 48 -37.68 -22.04 16.22
CA ILE A 48 -38.16 -21.58 14.90
C ILE A 48 -39.54 -22.19 14.63
N ASN A 49 -40.54 -21.33 14.42
CA ASN A 49 -41.88 -21.72 14.01
C ASN A 49 -41.95 -21.79 12.50
N PHE A 50 -42.29 -22.94 11.96
CA PHE A 50 -42.53 -23.17 10.53
C PHE A 50 -44.01 -23.34 10.28
N TYR A 51 -44.49 -22.66 9.20
CA TYR A 51 -45.82 -22.89 8.64
C TYR A 51 -45.61 -23.66 7.33
N MET A 52 -46.16 -24.88 7.24
CA MET A 52 -45.99 -25.74 6.09
C MET A 52 -47.36 -26.04 5.48
N ASP A 53 -47.52 -25.82 4.16
CA ASP A 53 -48.69 -26.24 3.40
C ASP A 53 -48.48 -27.70 2.96
N ILE A 54 -49.33 -28.60 3.44
CA ILE A 54 -49.33 -30.04 3.15
C ILE A 54 -50.36 -30.44 2.11
N SER A 55 -50.88 -29.51 1.33
CA SER A 55 -51.85 -29.81 0.25
C SER A 55 -51.20 -30.58 -0.92
N PRO A 56 -51.90 -31.57 -1.55
CA PRO A 56 -51.32 -32.47 -2.55
C PRO A 56 -50.87 -31.81 -3.86
N LEU A 57 -51.17 -30.54 -4.11
CA LEU A 57 -50.91 -29.83 -5.35
C LEU A 57 -49.60 -29.04 -5.41
N ASN A 58 -48.88 -28.91 -4.31
CA ASN A 58 -47.64 -28.14 -4.29
C ASN A 58 -46.45 -29.00 -3.80
N ASN A 59 -45.72 -29.53 -4.75
CA ASN A 59 -44.41 -30.19 -4.47
C ASN A 59 -43.30 -29.22 -4.02
N ASN A 60 -43.61 -27.93 -3.82
CA ASN A 60 -42.68 -26.94 -3.30
C ASN A 60 -43.12 -26.58 -1.88
N PHE A 61 -42.27 -26.92 -0.89
CA PHE A 61 -42.36 -26.40 0.46
C PHE A 61 -42.20 -24.87 0.43
N GLN A 62 -43.23 -24.14 0.04
CA GLN A 62 -43.20 -22.69 -0.01
C GLN A 62 -43.58 -22.13 1.36
N LYS A 63 -42.67 -21.33 1.85
CA LYS A 63 -42.75 -20.51 3.03
C LYS A 63 -43.90 -19.49 2.91
N ARG A 64 -44.98 -19.65 3.70
CA ARG A 64 -45.92 -18.57 4.00
C ARG A 64 -45.66 -18.07 5.43
N ASN A 65 -45.14 -16.83 5.57
CA ASN A 65 -45.07 -16.04 6.80
C ASN A 65 -44.60 -16.75 8.06
N SER A 66 -43.29 -17.01 8.14
CA SER A 66 -42.68 -17.47 9.39
C SER A 66 -42.60 -16.32 10.40
N LYS A 67 -43.36 -16.36 11.50
CA LYS A 67 -43.07 -15.55 12.69
C LYS A 67 -41.94 -16.27 13.44
N ILE A 68 -40.71 -15.80 13.25
CA ILE A 68 -39.54 -16.36 13.93
C ILE A 68 -39.42 -15.63 15.26
N LYS A 69 -39.55 -16.35 16.37
CA LYS A 69 -39.17 -15.88 17.70
C LYS A 69 -37.79 -16.46 18.00
N THR A 70 -36.77 -15.60 17.88
CA THR A 70 -35.42 -15.96 18.30
C THR A 70 -35.08 -15.19 19.57
N PRO A 71 -34.45 -15.81 20.58
CA PRO A 71 -33.81 -15.08 21.66
C PRO A 71 -32.54 -14.42 21.15
N GLY A 72 -32.65 -13.26 20.53
CA GLY A 72 -31.62 -12.21 20.45
C GLY A 72 -30.32 -12.40 19.65
N ILE A 73 -29.98 -13.56 19.10
CA ILE A 73 -28.66 -13.83 18.49
C ILE A 73 -28.71 -13.77 16.95
N TYR A 74 -29.77 -14.24 16.33
CA TYR A 74 -29.90 -14.28 14.86
C TYR A 74 -30.99 -13.33 14.34
N THR A 75 -30.69 -12.66 13.23
CA THR A 75 -31.71 -11.84 12.53
C THR A 75 -32.61 -12.73 11.69
N ASN A 76 -33.90 -12.36 11.58
CA ASN A 76 -34.88 -13.05 10.73
C ASN A 76 -34.40 -13.22 9.27
N ASN A 77 -33.54 -12.32 8.79
CA ASN A 77 -32.98 -12.36 7.43
C ASN A 77 -31.91 -13.44 7.26
N GLN A 78 -31.12 -13.73 8.27
CA GLN A 78 -30.08 -14.77 8.24
C GLN A 78 -30.70 -16.16 8.22
N LEU A 79 -31.65 -16.41 9.12
CA LEU A 79 -32.40 -17.66 9.15
C LEU A 79 -33.20 -17.90 7.86
N ASN A 80 -33.82 -16.87 7.33
CA ASN A 80 -34.52 -16.96 6.05
C ASN A 80 -33.60 -17.32 4.89
N LEU A 81 -32.37 -16.79 4.88
CA LEU A 81 -31.36 -17.14 3.86
C LEU A 81 -30.93 -18.60 3.96
N LEU A 82 -30.63 -19.08 5.18
CA LEU A 82 -30.23 -20.48 5.42
C LEU A 82 -31.33 -21.47 5.03
N ILE A 83 -32.58 -21.17 5.38
CA ILE A 83 -33.74 -21.99 4.97
C ILE A 83 -33.93 -21.99 3.46
N SER A 84 -33.75 -20.85 2.80
CA SER A 84 -33.85 -20.78 1.34
C SER A 84 -32.74 -21.59 0.64
N LEU A 85 -31.52 -21.56 1.18
CA LEU A 85 -30.40 -22.37 0.68
C LEU A 85 -30.60 -23.86 0.92
N PHE A 86 -31.15 -24.23 2.06
CA PHE A 86 -31.53 -25.63 2.35
C PHE A 86 -32.60 -26.10 1.35
N ASN A 87 -33.66 -25.35 1.12
CA ASN A 87 -34.73 -25.67 0.16
C ASN A 87 -34.22 -25.79 -1.27
N GLN A 88 -33.19 -25.03 -1.67
CA GLN A 88 -32.59 -25.16 -3.01
C GLN A 88 -31.81 -26.45 -3.19
N ASN A 89 -31.25 -27.01 -2.09
CA ASN A 89 -30.43 -28.21 -2.09
C ASN A 89 -31.20 -29.48 -1.68
N TYR A 90 -32.44 -29.31 -1.22
CA TYR A 90 -33.30 -30.43 -0.81
C TYR A 90 -33.89 -31.15 -2.04
N ILE A 91 -33.64 -32.47 -2.14
CA ILE A 91 -34.12 -33.33 -3.22
C ILE A 91 -35.30 -34.14 -2.66
N PRO A 92 -36.56 -33.87 -3.06
CA PRO A 92 -37.75 -34.56 -2.52
C PRO A 92 -37.79 -36.05 -2.74
N GLU A 93 -37.10 -36.55 -3.75
CA GLU A 93 -37.13 -37.98 -4.13
C GLU A 93 -36.37 -38.91 -3.17
N LYS A 94 -35.50 -38.35 -2.33
CA LYS A 94 -34.67 -39.10 -1.37
C LYS A 94 -35.23 -39.17 0.07
N HIS A 95 -36.21 -38.34 0.39
CA HIS A 95 -36.69 -38.20 1.76
C HIS A 95 -38.23 -38.35 1.78
N SER A 96 -38.71 -39.46 2.35
CA SER A 96 -40.07 -39.91 2.23
C SER A 96 -41.04 -39.45 3.32
N ASN A 97 -40.52 -38.82 4.42
CA ASN A 97 -41.38 -38.37 5.53
C ASN A 97 -40.99 -37.01 6.12
N LEU A 98 -41.90 -36.38 6.86
CA LEU A 98 -41.72 -35.07 7.50
C LEU A 98 -40.64 -35.06 8.56
N LEU A 99 -40.50 -36.16 9.27
CA LEU A 99 -39.49 -36.30 10.36
C LEU A 99 -38.07 -36.20 9.78
N ASP A 100 -37.79 -36.90 8.69
CA ASP A 100 -36.48 -36.87 8.01
C ASP A 100 -36.16 -35.46 7.49
N PHE A 101 -37.15 -34.77 6.92
CA PHE A 101 -37.00 -33.39 6.46
C PHE A 101 -36.57 -32.45 7.60
N PHE A 102 -37.28 -32.50 8.73
CA PHE A 102 -36.95 -31.62 9.86
C PHE A 102 -35.65 -32.01 10.55
N GLN A 103 -35.25 -33.27 10.54
CA GLN A 103 -33.96 -33.71 11.05
C GLN A 103 -32.81 -33.22 10.20
N LEU A 104 -32.95 -33.31 8.87
CA LEU A 104 -31.95 -32.77 7.94
C LEU A 104 -31.86 -31.25 8.03
N LEU A 105 -32.99 -30.57 8.13
CA LEU A 105 -33.01 -29.10 8.32
C LEU A 105 -32.33 -28.72 9.65
N LYS A 106 -32.59 -29.43 10.73
CA LYS A 106 -31.93 -29.22 12.04
C LYS A 106 -30.39 -29.37 11.90
N ASN A 107 -29.94 -30.46 11.30
CA ASN A 107 -28.50 -30.72 11.13
C ASN A 107 -27.83 -29.63 10.27
N TYR A 108 -28.48 -29.22 9.17
CA TYR A 108 -28.01 -28.14 8.30
C TYR A 108 -27.92 -26.80 9.03
N LEU A 109 -28.93 -26.47 9.84
CA LEU A 109 -28.94 -25.24 10.63
C LEU A 109 -27.83 -25.26 11.69
N ASN A 110 -27.66 -26.38 12.41
CA ASN A 110 -26.60 -26.51 13.42
C ASN A 110 -25.21 -26.35 12.83
N GLU A 111 -24.93 -26.97 11.66
CA GLU A 111 -23.63 -26.83 10.99
C GLU A 111 -23.34 -25.41 10.49
N ASN A 112 -24.34 -24.69 10.02
CA ASN A 112 -24.14 -23.37 9.43
C ASN A 112 -24.28 -22.24 10.44
N LEU A 113 -25.15 -22.39 11.46
CA LEU A 113 -25.29 -21.43 12.55
C LEU A 113 -24.03 -21.41 13.44
N SER A 114 -23.47 -22.57 13.76
CA SER A 114 -22.21 -22.62 14.54
C SER A 114 -21.03 -21.95 13.84
N LYS A 115 -20.97 -22.05 12.50
CA LYS A 115 -19.96 -21.33 11.70
C LYS A 115 -20.23 -19.81 11.65
N GLU A 116 -21.48 -19.40 11.59
CA GLU A 116 -21.88 -17.98 11.61
C GLU A 116 -21.73 -17.35 13.01
N GLU A 117 -21.97 -18.07 14.09
CA GLU A 117 -21.70 -17.60 15.47
C GLU A 117 -20.22 -17.25 15.65
N LEU A 118 -19.30 -18.13 15.24
CA LEU A 118 -17.87 -17.87 15.33
C LEU A 118 -17.45 -16.61 14.51
N ILE A 119 -18.08 -16.39 13.35
CA ILE A 119 -17.85 -15.20 12.54
C ILE A 119 -18.51 -13.96 13.15
N HIS A 120 -19.71 -14.10 13.71
CA HIS A 120 -20.47 -13.00 14.30
C HIS A 120 -19.87 -12.55 15.65
N ASP A 121 -19.44 -13.45 16.51
CA ASP A 121 -18.79 -13.13 17.78
C ASP A 121 -17.43 -12.48 17.56
N ASN A 122 -16.63 -12.96 16.63
CA ASN A 122 -15.39 -12.28 16.21
C ASN A 122 -15.67 -10.87 15.64
N GLN A 123 -16.78 -10.68 14.92
CA GLN A 123 -17.16 -9.37 14.38
C GLN A 123 -17.72 -8.44 15.47
N LYS A 124 -18.48 -8.96 16.44
CA LYS A 124 -19.02 -8.21 17.56
C LYS A 124 -17.91 -7.79 18.51
N GLU A 125 -16.96 -8.67 18.78
CA GLU A 125 -15.77 -8.36 19.58
C GLU A 125 -14.91 -7.30 18.90
N LEU A 126 -14.61 -7.44 17.61
CA LEU A 126 -13.91 -6.44 16.80
C LEU A 126 -14.68 -5.11 16.69
N SER A 127 -16.02 -5.16 16.57
CA SER A 127 -16.89 -3.99 16.59
C SER A 127 -16.87 -3.29 17.96
N ASN A 128 -16.88 -4.05 19.05
CA ASN A 128 -16.78 -3.52 20.41
C ASN A 128 -15.39 -2.91 20.66
N ILE A 129 -14.32 -3.57 20.22
CA ILE A 129 -12.96 -3.02 20.25
C ILE A 129 -12.91 -1.71 19.46
N TYR A 130 -13.49 -1.70 18.26
CA TYR A 130 -13.56 -0.51 17.41
C TYR A 130 -14.30 0.66 18.07
N THR A 131 -15.49 0.40 18.65
CA THR A 131 -16.30 1.45 19.33
C THR A 131 -15.67 1.93 20.61
N LYS A 132 -15.08 1.04 21.43
CA LYS A 132 -14.29 1.40 22.60
C LYS A 132 -13.09 2.27 22.20
N PHE A 133 -12.32 1.86 21.19
CA PHE A 133 -11.17 2.60 20.72
C PHE A 133 -11.57 3.97 20.13
N GLU A 134 -12.67 4.06 19.38
CA GLU A 134 -13.20 5.34 18.87
C GLU A 134 -13.65 6.29 20.00
N LYS A 135 -14.16 5.75 21.12
CA LYS A 135 -14.51 6.52 22.32
C LYS A 135 -13.27 7.02 23.07
N TYR A 136 -12.26 6.17 23.24
CA TYR A 136 -10.97 6.54 23.84
C TYR A 136 -10.17 7.51 22.97
N SER A 137 -10.22 7.38 21.63
CA SER A 137 -9.47 8.20 20.71
C SER A 137 -9.91 9.67 20.66
N LYS A 138 -11.15 9.97 21.03
CA LYS A 138 -11.61 11.36 21.15
C LYS A 138 -10.87 12.15 22.23
N CYS A 139 -10.45 11.48 23.31
CA CYS A 139 -9.72 12.11 24.41
C CYS A 139 -8.19 12.17 24.22
N ASN A 140 -7.60 11.27 23.40
CA ASN A 140 -6.15 11.06 23.37
C ASN A 140 -5.55 10.89 21.96
N THR A 141 -6.08 11.61 20.93
CA THR A 141 -5.56 11.50 19.55
C THR A 141 -4.06 11.77 19.46
N ILE A 142 -3.57 12.75 20.22
CA ILE A 142 -2.15 13.13 20.23
C ILE A 142 -1.32 11.99 20.84
N LEU A 143 -1.73 11.45 21.98
CA LEU A 143 -0.99 10.39 22.67
C LEU A 143 -0.86 9.11 21.82
N ILE A 144 -1.94 8.66 21.18
CA ILE A 144 -1.91 7.47 20.33
C ILE A 144 -1.02 7.69 19.11
N SER A 145 -1.13 8.86 18.47
CA SER A 145 -0.25 9.23 17.37
C SER A 145 1.22 9.23 17.80
N PHE A 146 1.51 9.81 18.95
CA PHE A 146 2.86 9.82 19.54
C PHE A 146 3.38 8.39 19.79
N CYS A 147 2.55 7.49 20.36
CA CYS A 147 2.93 6.09 20.55
C CYS A 147 3.26 5.38 19.24
N ILE A 148 2.53 5.68 18.15
CA ILE A 148 2.82 5.13 16.81
C ILE A 148 4.20 5.61 16.32
N HIS A 149 4.52 6.88 16.50
CA HIS A 149 5.82 7.42 16.12
C HIS A 149 6.96 6.79 16.93
N ILE A 150 6.81 6.67 18.25
CA ILE A 150 7.80 6.03 19.12
C ILE A 150 8.00 4.56 18.75
N PHE A 151 6.94 3.81 18.47
CA PHE A 151 7.04 2.43 18.01
C PHE A 151 7.86 2.31 16.72
N SER A 152 7.61 3.17 15.73
CA SER A 152 8.40 3.21 14.50
C SER A 152 9.87 3.49 14.78
N ILE A 153 10.17 4.49 15.62
CA ILE A 153 11.55 4.84 16.00
C ILE A 153 12.26 3.68 16.71
N ILE A 154 11.57 2.92 17.57
CA ILE A 154 12.13 1.73 18.21
C ILE A 154 12.54 0.68 17.17
N ILE A 155 11.72 0.44 16.15
CA ILE A 155 12.08 -0.48 15.05
C ILE A 155 13.28 0.08 14.26
N GLN A 156 13.32 1.37 13.97
CA GLN A 156 14.43 2.03 13.27
C GLN A 156 15.75 1.88 14.06
N ILE A 157 15.71 2.09 15.37
CA ILE A 157 16.88 1.88 16.27
C ILE A 157 17.29 0.42 16.25
N PHE A 158 16.36 -0.53 16.33
CA PHE A 158 16.66 -1.95 16.27
C PHE A 158 17.35 -2.32 14.96
N VAL A 159 16.80 -1.92 13.81
CA VAL A 159 17.39 -2.15 12.49
C VAL A 159 18.80 -1.53 12.37
N GLY A 160 18.96 -0.32 12.88
CA GLY A 160 20.23 0.41 12.85
C GLY A 160 21.39 -0.22 13.65
N ARG A 161 21.10 -1.19 14.53
CA ARG A 161 22.15 -1.93 15.27
C ARG A 161 22.97 -2.89 14.39
N PHE A 162 22.36 -3.38 13.30
CA PHE A 162 22.97 -4.34 12.39
C PHE A 162 23.90 -3.65 11.38
N GLY A 163 24.41 -4.40 10.43
CA GLY A 163 25.33 -3.90 9.41
C GLY A 163 24.80 -2.72 8.58
N TYR A 164 25.62 -2.19 7.71
CA TYR A 164 25.26 -1.12 6.78
C TYR A 164 26.00 -1.28 5.46
N SER A 165 25.64 -0.49 4.48
CA SER A 165 26.26 -0.54 3.15
C SER A 165 27.74 -0.23 3.23
N GLY A 166 28.56 -1.21 2.86
CA GLY A 166 30.01 -1.10 2.80
C GLY A 166 30.74 -1.21 4.15
N GLU A 167 30.09 -1.71 5.20
CA GLU A 167 30.74 -1.95 6.49
C GLU A 167 31.94 -2.90 6.29
N LYS A 168 33.16 -2.43 6.69
CA LYS A 168 34.43 -3.17 6.60
C LYS A 168 34.81 -3.64 5.19
N THR A 169 34.48 -2.89 4.14
CA THR A 169 34.78 -3.24 2.75
C THR A 169 35.72 -2.24 2.05
N PRO A 170 37.00 -2.08 2.54
CA PRO A 170 37.94 -1.21 1.86
C PRO A 170 38.25 -1.71 0.42
N PRO A 171 38.70 -0.85 -0.51
CA PRO A 171 39.08 0.55 -0.31
C PRO A 171 37.96 1.55 -0.48
N LYS A 172 36.80 1.14 -1.03
CA LYS A 172 35.74 2.07 -1.42
C LYS A 172 34.63 2.19 -0.40
N PHE A 173 34.37 1.14 0.38
CA PHE A 173 33.22 1.08 1.28
C PHE A 173 31.87 1.23 0.51
N GLY A 174 30.80 1.63 1.14
CA GLY A 174 29.46 1.75 0.53
C GLY A 174 28.80 3.10 0.75
N ASP A 175 27.46 3.09 0.73
CA ASP A 175 26.66 4.32 0.85
C ASP A 175 26.85 5.05 2.19
N PHE A 176 27.18 4.34 3.26
CA PHE A 176 27.52 4.95 4.55
C PHE A 176 28.71 5.88 4.44
N GLU A 177 29.80 5.42 3.81
CA GLU A 177 30.98 6.24 3.55
C GLU A 177 30.68 7.35 2.55
N ALA A 178 29.86 7.10 1.53
CA ALA A 178 29.45 8.14 0.59
C ALA A 178 28.81 9.32 1.33
N GLN A 179 27.86 9.06 2.24
CA GLN A 179 27.20 10.09 3.02
C GLN A 179 28.16 10.80 3.98
N ARG A 180 29.07 10.06 4.66
CA ARG A 180 30.11 10.63 5.50
C ARG A 180 31.02 11.54 4.66
N HIS A 181 31.47 11.06 3.51
CA HIS A 181 32.38 11.80 2.63
C HIS A 181 31.72 13.08 2.09
N TRP A 182 30.42 13.05 1.78
CA TRP A 182 29.71 14.27 1.38
C TRP A 182 29.63 15.30 2.52
N MET A 183 29.48 14.87 3.76
CA MET A 183 29.57 15.76 4.93
C MET A 183 30.96 16.38 5.06
N GLU A 184 32.03 15.61 4.88
CA GLU A 184 33.42 16.08 4.85
C GLU A 184 33.63 17.08 3.70
N LEU A 185 33.27 16.68 2.49
CA LEU A 185 33.48 17.45 1.26
C LEU A 185 32.77 18.81 1.32
N THR A 186 31.52 18.84 1.77
CA THR A 186 30.71 20.05 1.77
C THR A 186 31.14 21.08 2.83
N ILE A 187 31.75 20.67 3.93
CA ILE A 187 32.26 21.62 4.93
C ILE A 187 33.64 22.19 4.59
N PHE A 188 34.44 21.50 3.77
CA PHE A 188 35.81 21.91 3.46
C PHE A 188 35.95 22.58 2.10
N LEU A 189 35.11 22.24 1.11
CA LEU A 189 35.15 22.87 -0.20
C LEU A 189 34.18 24.03 -0.32
N PRO A 190 34.51 25.08 -1.10
CA PRO A 190 33.55 26.10 -1.49
C PRO A 190 32.34 25.47 -2.21
N MET A 191 31.16 26.02 -2.02
CA MET A 191 29.91 25.45 -2.56
C MET A 191 29.98 25.19 -4.07
N GLY A 192 30.56 26.11 -4.84
CA GLY A 192 30.70 25.97 -6.29
C GLY A 192 31.58 24.80 -6.71
N GLU A 193 32.40 24.22 -5.81
CA GLU A 193 33.27 23.10 -6.11
C GLU A 193 32.72 21.74 -5.72
N TRP A 194 31.56 21.67 -5.08
CA TRP A 194 30.98 20.39 -4.62
C TRP A 194 30.77 19.36 -5.75
N TYR A 195 30.56 19.83 -6.97
CA TYR A 195 30.32 18.95 -8.15
C TYR A 195 31.49 18.95 -9.13
N THR A 196 32.45 19.87 -9.01
CA THR A 196 33.58 19.97 -9.93
C THR A 196 34.57 18.84 -9.69
N ASN A 197 35.09 18.22 -10.76
CA ASN A 197 36.13 17.21 -10.66
C ASN A 197 37.50 17.88 -10.48
N SER A 198 38.14 17.61 -9.35
CA SER A 198 39.46 18.19 -8.99
C SER A 198 40.29 17.18 -8.20
N ARG A 199 41.54 17.54 -7.92
CA ARG A 199 42.42 16.74 -7.00
C ARG A 199 41.84 16.63 -5.58
N LEU A 200 40.97 17.57 -5.20
CA LEU A 200 40.31 17.62 -3.89
C LEU A 200 38.96 16.91 -3.88
N ASN A 201 38.30 16.78 -5.06
CA ASN A 201 36.98 16.18 -5.23
C ASN A 201 37.00 15.21 -6.43
N ARG A 202 37.55 14.01 -6.23
CA ARG A 202 37.79 13.04 -7.29
C ARG A 202 36.52 12.28 -7.67
N LYS A 203 36.35 12.01 -8.98
CA LYS A 203 35.21 11.20 -9.51
C LYS A 203 35.22 9.74 -9.06
N ASP A 204 36.38 9.19 -8.74
CA ASP A 204 36.55 7.77 -8.40
C ASP A 204 36.30 7.42 -6.95
N TYR A 205 36.11 8.43 -6.05
CA TYR A 205 35.81 8.23 -4.65
C TYR A 205 34.58 9.03 -4.21
N TRP A 206 33.43 8.41 -4.18
CA TRP A 206 32.14 8.89 -3.71
C TRP A 206 31.84 10.39 -4.01
N PRO A 207 31.86 10.81 -5.29
CA PRO A 207 31.51 12.18 -5.64
C PRO A 207 30.06 12.48 -5.24
N LEU A 208 29.77 13.73 -4.88
CA LEU A 208 28.39 14.16 -4.66
C LEU A 208 27.62 14.06 -5.99
N ASP A 209 26.70 13.10 -6.08
CA ASP A 209 25.90 12.79 -7.28
C ASP A 209 24.38 12.94 -7.07
N TYR A 210 23.99 13.55 -5.94
CA TYR A 210 22.61 13.96 -5.66
C TYR A 210 22.45 15.48 -5.87
N PRO A 211 21.21 15.97 -6.10
CA PRO A 211 20.95 17.40 -6.29
C PRO A 211 21.33 18.26 -5.08
N PRO A 212 21.43 19.61 -5.24
CA PRO A 212 22.00 20.50 -4.26
C PRO A 212 21.38 20.47 -2.86
N MET A 213 20.09 20.19 -2.72
CA MET A 213 19.46 20.09 -1.39
C MET A 213 20.05 18.97 -0.53
N SER A 214 20.51 17.86 -1.14
CA SER A 214 21.29 16.84 -0.42
C SER A 214 22.66 17.35 0.00
N GLY A 215 23.32 18.16 -0.82
CA GLY A 215 24.57 18.83 -0.46
C GLY A 215 24.40 19.77 0.73
N TYR A 216 23.34 20.60 0.71
CA TYR A 216 23.04 21.49 1.84
C TYR A 216 22.70 20.71 3.12
N HIS A 217 21.96 19.58 3.02
CA HIS A 217 21.70 18.72 4.15
C HIS A 217 23.00 18.11 4.69
N SER A 218 23.87 17.60 3.81
CA SER A 218 25.19 17.06 4.20
C SER A 218 26.07 18.13 4.85
N TYR A 219 26.05 19.37 4.37
CA TYR A 219 26.73 20.49 4.96
C TYR A 219 26.28 20.76 6.40
N LEU A 220 24.98 20.80 6.65
CA LEU A 220 24.44 21.02 7.99
C LEU A 220 24.86 19.93 8.97
N LEU A 221 24.73 18.65 8.55
CA LEU A 221 25.17 17.51 9.38
C LEU A 221 26.70 17.49 9.56
N GLY A 222 27.44 17.82 8.51
CA GLY A 222 28.90 17.96 8.54
C GLY A 222 29.36 18.99 9.55
N LYS A 223 28.69 20.16 9.64
CA LYS A 223 29.00 21.19 10.64
C LYS A 223 28.75 20.71 12.07
N ILE A 224 27.79 19.84 12.31
CA ILE A 224 27.58 19.21 13.61
C ILE A 224 28.75 18.25 13.91
N LEU A 225 29.17 17.43 12.94
CA LEU A 225 30.31 16.52 13.10
C LEU A 225 31.62 17.30 13.31
N GLU A 226 31.88 18.35 12.56
CA GLU A 226 33.06 19.20 12.70
C GLU A 226 33.20 19.72 14.14
N LYS A 227 32.07 20.10 14.76
CA LYS A 227 32.07 20.63 16.14
C LYS A 227 32.21 19.54 17.22
N TYR A 228 31.51 18.42 17.08
CA TYR A 228 31.34 17.43 18.15
C TYR A 228 32.11 16.13 17.93
N TYR A 229 32.53 15.85 16.68
CA TYR A 229 33.23 14.60 16.31
C TYR A 229 34.15 14.81 15.10
N PRO A 230 35.14 15.79 15.22
CA PRO A 230 35.93 16.27 14.08
C PRO A 230 36.78 15.19 13.40
N GLU A 231 37.22 14.18 14.14
CA GLU A 231 38.00 13.06 13.58
C GLU A 231 37.26 12.30 12.45
N SER A 232 35.93 12.28 12.47
CA SER A 232 35.10 11.60 11.44
C SER A 232 35.01 12.36 10.13
N VAL A 233 35.37 13.64 10.10
CA VAL A 233 35.28 14.51 8.92
C VAL A 233 36.56 15.30 8.65
N THR A 234 37.72 14.85 9.19
CA THR A 234 39.01 15.46 8.88
C THR A 234 39.36 15.27 7.42
N PHE A 235 39.51 16.36 6.67
CA PHE A 235 39.65 16.36 5.22
C PHE A 235 40.77 15.42 4.75
N LYS A 236 40.43 14.47 3.86
CA LYS A 236 41.26 13.40 3.30
C LYS A 236 41.85 12.40 4.30
N LYS A 237 41.75 12.64 5.60
CA LYS A 237 42.30 11.72 6.63
C LYS A 237 41.23 10.79 7.19
N SER A 238 39.98 11.13 7.05
CA SER A 238 38.83 10.35 7.57
C SER A 238 38.21 9.41 6.53
N LEU A 239 38.87 9.17 5.40
CA LEU A 239 38.36 8.24 4.36
C LEU A 239 38.17 6.84 4.95
N GLY A 240 36.94 6.29 4.85
CA GLY A 240 36.59 5.01 5.42
C GLY A 240 36.56 4.97 6.95
N TYR A 241 36.35 6.11 7.60
CA TYR A 241 36.27 6.19 9.05
C TYR A 241 35.10 5.38 9.62
N GLU A 242 35.42 4.36 10.40
CA GLU A 242 34.45 3.48 11.04
C GLU A 242 34.74 3.36 12.55
N SER A 243 33.72 3.63 13.37
CA SER A 243 33.73 3.31 14.79
C SER A 243 32.28 3.04 15.29
N ALA A 244 32.14 2.29 16.37
CA ALA A 244 30.86 1.99 16.96
C ALA A 244 30.10 3.26 17.39
N LYS A 245 30.79 4.23 17.96
CA LYS A 245 30.25 5.52 18.38
C LYS A 245 29.79 6.34 17.17
N PHE A 246 30.60 6.39 16.12
CA PHE A 246 30.29 7.10 14.90
C PHE A 246 29.07 6.49 14.18
N LYS A 247 28.95 5.16 14.15
CA LYS A 247 27.77 4.46 13.64
C LYS A 247 26.49 4.94 14.33
N ILE A 248 26.50 5.06 15.67
CA ILE A 248 25.34 5.56 16.44
C ILE A 248 25.00 6.99 16.05
N ILE A 249 26.00 7.88 15.94
CA ILE A 249 25.79 9.29 15.55
C ILE A 249 25.16 9.38 14.17
N MET A 250 25.71 8.67 13.19
CA MET A 250 25.19 8.66 11.81
C MET A 250 23.75 8.12 11.74
N ARG A 251 23.47 7.02 12.48
CA ARG A 251 22.09 6.48 12.59
C ARG A 251 21.13 7.47 13.23
N SER A 252 21.59 8.23 14.23
CA SER A 252 20.78 9.28 14.87
C SER A 252 20.44 10.39 13.87
N PHE A 253 21.36 10.77 12.98
CA PHE A 253 21.09 11.76 11.94
C PHE A 253 19.99 11.29 10.99
N VAL A 254 19.98 10.01 10.59
CA VAL A 254 18.92 9.45 9.75
C VAL A 254 17.58 9.51 10.50
N ILE A 255 17.53 9.06 11.76
CA ILE A 255 16.28 9.06 12.57
C ILE A 255 15.74 10.46 12.77
N ILE A 256 16.60 11.44 13.09
CA ILE A 256 16.18 12.84 13.30
C ILE A 256 15.65 13.45 11.99
N SER A 257 16.39 13.26 10.89
CA SER A 257 15.96 13.75 9.58
C SER A 257 14.62 13.11 9.14
N ASP A 258 14.47 11.81 9.37
CA ASP A 258 13.27 11.04 9.08
C ASP A 258 12.08 11.55 9.90
N PHE A 259 12.29 11.79 11.20
CA PHE A 259 11.24 12.33 12.06
C PHE A 259 10.77 13.70 11.60
N ILE A 260 11.70 14.62 11.28
CA ILE A 260 11.37 16.00 10.89
C ILE A 260 10.58 16.04 9.57
N PHE A 261 10.98 15.26 8.57
CA PHE A 261 10.39 15.35 7.24
C PHE A 261 9.31 14.29 7.00
N PHE A 262 9.64 13.00 7.21
CA PHE A 262 8.75 11.90 6.84
C PHE A 262 7.66 11.66 7.88
N HIS A 263 8.01 11.49 9.15
CA HIS A 263 7.03 11.24 10.21
C HIS A 263 6.03 12.39 10.34
N VAL A 264 6.52 13.63 10.36
CA VAL A 264 5.66 14.83 10.42
C VAL A 264 4.81 14.94 9.15
N GLY A 265 5.40 14.75 7.97
CA GLY A 265 4.68 14.79 6.69
C GLY A 265 3.55 13.77 6.61
N VAL A 266 3.82 12.51 6.94
CA VAL A 266 2.82 11.43 6.95
C VAL A 266 1.69 11.73 7.94
N ASN A 267 2.04 12.19 9.14
CA ASN A 267 1.06 12.54 10.17
C ASN A 267 0.11 13.63 9.69
N VAL A 268 0.65 14.74 9.19
CA VAL A 268 -0.13 15.90 8.71
C VAL A 268 -1.05 15.50 7.54
N LEU A 269 -0.53 14.75 6.56
CA LEU A 269 -1.33 14.30 5.43
C LEU A 269 -2.46 13.35 5.85
N CYS A 270 -2.15 12.35 6.70
CA CYS A 270 -3.16 11.41 7.21
C CYS A 270 -4.23 12.13 8.04
N TYR A 271 -3.83 13.04 8.93
CA TYR A 271 -4.76 13.86 9.70
C TYR A 271 -5.69 14.68 8.79
N TYR A 272 -5.14 15.32 7.77
CA TYR A 272 -5.93 16.08 6.80
C TYR A 272 -6.95 15.17 6.07
N ILE A 273 -6.51 14.03 5.52
CA ILE A 273 -7.36 13.16 4.70
C ILE A 273 -8.48 12.53 5.54
N PHE A 274 -8.17 12.04 6.72
CA PHE A 274 -9.10 11.21 7.50
C PHE A 274 -9.89 11.96 8.56
N ILE A 275 -9.38 13.08 9.05
CA ILE A 275 -10.00 13.87 10.12
C ILE A 275 -10.47 15.23 9.58
N TYR A 276 -9.56 16.13 9.30
CA TYR A 276 -9.88 17.53 8.98
C TYR A 276 -10.81 17.68 7.76
N SER A 277 -10.47 17.03 6.62
CA SER A 277 -11.29 17.12 5.40
C SER A 277 -12.69 16.51 5.56
N LYS A 278 -12.87 15.58 6.51
CA LYS A 278 -14.18 15.00 6.82
C LYS A 278 -15.03 15.96 7.63
N ILE A 279 -14.44 16.55 8.67
CA ILE A 279 -15.10 17.58 9.49
C ILE A 279 -15.52 18.78 8.63
N LYS A 280 -14.62 19.31 7.79
CA LYS A 280 -14.90 20.41 6.87
C LYS A 280 -16.05 20.13 5.90
N LYS A 281 -16.31 18.85 5.58
CA LYS A 281 -17.43 18.40 4.73
C LYS A 281 -18.68 17.99 5.52
N GLY A 282 -18.78 18.28 6.81
CA GLY A 282 -19.87 17.86 7.68
C GLY A 282 -19.99 16.36 7.88
N LYS A 283 -18.91 15.60 7.64
CA LYS A 283 -18.89 14.13 7.75
C LYS A 283 -18.19 13.71 9.04
N LYS A 284 -18.57 12.56 9.59
CA LYS A 284 -17.91 11.97 10.77
C LYS A 284 -16.41 11.75 10.48
N PRO A 285 -15.48 12.20 11.35
CA PRO A 285 -14.05 11.94 11.20
C PRO A 285 -13.75 10.45 11.25
N GLN A 286 -12.75 10.02 10.49
CA GLN A 286 -12.35 8.62 10.37
C GLN A 286 -11.09 8.37 11.20
N VAL A 287 -11.20 8.58 12.52
CA VAL A 287 -10.06 8.56 13.44
C VAL A 287 -9.31 7.22 13.41
N MET A 288 -10.05 6.09 13.38
CA MET A 288 -9.45 4.76 13.31
C MET A 288 -8.67 4.54 12.01
N ASN A 289 -9.21 4.99 10.88
CA ASN A 289 -8.50 4.91 9.61
C ASN A 289 -7.21 5.74 9.64
N TYR A 290 -7.24 6.91 10.29
CA TYR A 290 -6.05 7.73 10.50
C TYR A 290 -4.95 6.95 11.23
N TYR A 291 -5.25 6.33 12.39
CA TYR A 291 -4.24 5.58 13.14
C TYR A 291 -3.73 4.36 12.40
N ILE A 292 -4.63 3.57 11.79
CA ILE A 292 -4.23 2.37 11.07
C ILE A 292 -3.32 2.71 9.88
N ILE A 293 -3.71 3.71 9.09
CA ILE A 293 -2.91 4.11 7.92
C ILE A 293 -1.57 4.72 8.33
N LEU A 294 -1.58 5.61 9.35
CA LEU A 294 -0.35 6.16 9.92
C LEU A 294 0.60 5.04 10.38
N PHE A 295 0.07 4.08 11.13
CA PHE A 295 0.84 2.95 11.65
C PHE A 295 1.40 2.07 10.52
N LEU A 296 0.58 1.74 9.50
CA LEU A 296 1.00 0.93 8.36
C LEU A 296 2.07 1.61 7.50
N ILE A 297 2.04 2.94 7.38
CA ILE A 297 3.07 3.67 6.63
C ILE A 297 4.38 3.71 7.41
N LEU A 298 4.33 4.12 8.69
CA LEU A 298 5.53 4.34 9.51
C LEU A 298 6.22 3.04 9.96
N SER A 299 5.49 1.91 10.04
CA SER A 299 6.07 0.59 10.38
C SER A 299 6.42 -0.26 9.17
N ASN A 300 6.29 0.27 7.94
CA ASN A 300 6.53 -0.53 6.74
C ASN A 300 8.01 -0.91 6.58
N PRO A 301 8.33 -2.20 6.36
CA PRO A 301 9.70 -2.68 6.24
C PRO A 301 10.53 -1.98 5.17
N LEU A 302 9.95 -1.70 3.99
CA LEU A 302 10.64 -1.04 2.88
C LEU A 302 11.07 0.38 3.25
N MET A 303 10.19 1.14 3.93
CA MET A 303 10.48 2.51 4.35
C MET A 303 11.53 2.58 5.47
N ILE A 304 11.65 1.49 6.26
CA ILE A 304 12.58 1.43 7.39
C ILE A 304 13.95 0.87 6.96
N ILE A 305 13.97 -0.27 6.26
CA ILE A 305 15.22 -1.01 6.06
C ILE A 305 16.22 -0.29 5.17
N ILE A 306 15.74 0.46 4.15
CA ILE A 306 16.65 1.15 3.24
C ILE A 306 17.38 2.29 3.93
N ASP A 307 16.68 3.12 4.68
CA ASP A 307 17.33 4.26 5.33
C ASP A 307 18.02 3.87 6.64
N HIS A 308 17.37 3.05 7.47
CA HIS A 308 17.90 2.70 8.79
C HIS A 308 18.73 1.40 8.81
N GLY A 309 18.61 0.53 7.80
CA GLY A 309 19.44 -0.65 7.62
C GLY A 309 20.60 -0.40 6.67
N HIS A 310 20.32 -0.28 5.39
CA HIS A 310 21.30 -0.03 4.34
C HIS A 310 22.07 1.31 4.53
N PHE A 311 21.46 2.32 5.02
CA PHE A 311 21.92 3.67 5.27
C PHE A 311 21.73 4.63 4.09
N GLN A 312 20.63 5.38 4.14
CA GLN A 312 20.29 6.43 3.18
C GLN A 312 19.46 7.53 3.88
N PHE A 313 19.15 8.62 3.14
CA PHE A 313 18.23 9.70 3.55
C PHE A 313 17.05 9.83 2.58
N ASN A 314 16.50 8.71 2.07
CA ASN A 314 15.40 8.75 1.10
C ASN A 314 14.11 9.31 1.71
N ASN A 315 13.88 9.04 2.99
CA ASN A 315 12.68 9.49 3.69
C ASN A 315 12.61 11.01 3.82
N VAL A 316 13.73 11.73 3.73
CA VAL A 316 13.70 13.20 3.62
C VAL A 316 13.02 13.64 2.31
N MET A 317 13.42 13.06 1.18
CA MET A 317 12.77 13.30 -0.12
C MET A 317 11.28 12.91 -0.08
N HIS A 318 10.98 11.76 0.49
CA HIS A 318 9.61 11.26 0.64
C HIS A 318 8.75 12.16 1.53
N GLY A 319 9.31 12.66 2.63
CA GLY A 319 8.64 13.61 3.52
C GLY A 319 8.33 14.93 2.81
N LEU A 320 9.28 15.49 2.07
CA LEU A 320 9.09 16.70 1.26
C LEU A 320 7.97 16.51 0.22
N PHE A 321 7.94 15.35 -0.45
CA PHE A 321 6.85 15.00 -1.37
C PHE A 321 5.48 14.93 -0.67
N ILE A 322 5.40 14.28 0.49
CA ILE A 322 4.16 14.16 1.26
C ILE A 322 3.65 15.52 1.74
N ILE A 323 4.55 16.38 2.22
CA ILE A 323 4.23 17.76 2.61
C ILE A 323 3.72 18.55 1.39
N SER A 324 4.37 18.36 0.24
CA SER A 324 3.89 18.95 -1.02
C SER A 324 2.48 18.47 -1.38
N LEU A 325 2.17 17.18 -1.22
CA LEU A 325 0.82 16.63 -1.44
C LEU A 325 -0.22 17.20 -0.45
N PHE A 326 0.17 17.40 0.81
CA PHE A 326 -0.71 18.05 1.78
C PHE A 326 -1.12 19.44 1.29
N PHE A 327 -0.16 20.26 0.87
CA PHE A 327 -0.45 21.59 0.32
C PHE A 327 -1.22 21.53 -1.00
N LEU A 328 -0.93 20.54 -1.85
CA LEU A 328 -1.68 20.32 -3.09
C LEU A 328 -3.16 20.00 -2.82
N TYR A 329 -3.45 19.17 -1.82
CA TYR A 329 -4.82 18.78 -1.46
C TYR A 329 -5.57 19.85 -0.63
N THR A 330 -4.84 20.83 -0.07
CA THR A 330 -5.41 22.00 0.58
C THR A 330 -5.59 23.19 -0.35
N ASP A 331 -5.33 23.01 -1.66
CA ASP A 331 -5.39 24.04 -2.71
C ASP A 331 -4.37 25.18 -2.50
N ASN A 332 -3.31 24.96 -1.71
CA ASN A 332 -2.19 25.89 -1.55
C ASN A 332 -1.06 25.55 -2.53
N TYR A 333 -1.22 25.93 -3.78
CA TYR A 333 -0.32 25.51 -4.86
C TYR A 333 1.09 26.12 -4.75
N ILE A 334 1.24 27.31 -4.17
CA ILE A 334 2.56 27.94 -3.99
C ILE A 334 3.44 27.10 -3.05
N LEU A 335 2.94 26.76 -1.86
CA LEU A 335 3.69 25.92 -0.93
C LEU A 335 3.86 24.50 -1.50
N ALA A 336 2.86 23.98 -2.21
CA ALA A 336 2.98 22.68 -2.87
C ALA A 336 4.17 22.66 -3.86
N ILE A 337 4.32 23.69 -4.68
CA ILE A 337 5.41 23.84 -5.64
C ILE A 337 6.77 23.98 -4.95
N ILE A 338 6.86 24.79 -3.89
CA ILE A 338 8.11 24.98 -3.14
C ILE A 338 8.59 23.65 -2.57
N PHE A 339 7.72 22.92 -1.85
CA PHE A 339 8.09 21.63 -1.27
C PHE A 339 8.34 20.55 -2.32
N PHE A 340 7.63 20.59 -3.44
CA PHE A 340 7.91 19.68 -4.56
C PHE A 340 9.27 19.98 -5.22
N SER A 341 9.61 21.24 -5.39
CA SER A 341 10.95 21.65 -5.86
C SER A 341 12.04 21.18 -4.90
N PHE A 342 11.84 21.30 -3.59
CA PHE A 342 12.78 20.75 -2.60
C PHE A 342 12.91 19.22 -2.71
N CYS A 343 11.80 18.49 -2.90
CA CYS A 343 11.80 17.05 -3.09
C CYS A 343 12.67 16.62 -4.29
N VAL A 344 12.44 17.22 -5.46
CA VAL A 344 13.20 16.91 -6.68
C VAL A 344 14.67 17.29 -6.55
N ASN A 345 14.96 18.41 -5.86
CA ASN A 345 16.32 18.89 -5.64
C ASN A 345 17.00 18.27 -4.42
N PHE A 346 16.31 17.43 -3.64
CA PHE A 346 16.94 16.57 -2.64
C PHE A 346 17.47 15.28 -3.25
N LYS A 347 16.66 14.62 -4.06
CA LYS A 347 17.07 13.41 -4.76
C LYS A 347 16.37 13.31 -6.12
N GLN A 348 17.13 13.02 -7.19
CA GLN A 348 16.59 12.98 -8.55
C GLN A 348 15.45 11.98 -8.76
N MET A 349 15.31 10.96 -7.89
CA MET A 349 14.16 10.06 -7.89
C MET A 349 12.82 10.77 -7.64
N GLY A 350 12.82 11.97 -7.03
CA GLY A 350 11.63 12.83 -6.92
C GLY A 350 10.98 13.16 -8.26
N LEU A 351 11.75 13.10 -9.36
CA LEU A 351 11.22 13.26 -10.72
C LEU A 351 10.19 12.21 -11.14
N TYR A 352 10.16 11.05 -10.47
CA TYR A 352 9.13 10.03 -10.71
C TYR A 352 7.70 10.52 -10.39
N TYR A 353 7.58 11.60 -9.64
CA TYR A 353 6.31 12.27 -9.34
C TYR A 353 6.04 13.51 -10.21
N ALA A 354 6.99 13.88 -11.11
CA ALA A 354 6.94 15.18 -11.79
C ALA A 354 5.79 15.31 -12.80
N ILE A 355 5.33 14.21 -13.43
CA ILE A 355 4.26 14.28 -14.44
C ILE A 355 2.88 14.55 -13.81
N PRO A 356 2.39 13.78 -12.81
CA PRO A 356 1.06 13.99 -12.26
C PRO A 356 0.91 15.32 -11.50
N PHE A 357 1.99 15.86 -10.95
CA PHE A 357 1.95 17.04 -10.10
C PHE A 357 1.45 18.29 -10.85
N PRO A 358 2.11 18.79 -11.90
CA PRO A 358 1.63 19.95 -12.66
C PRO A 358 0.30 19.69 -13.36
N LEU A 359 0.07 18.47 -13.86
CA LEU A 359 -1.19 18.10 -14.50
C LEU A 359 -2.38 18.20 -13.55
N TYR A 360 -2.20 17.86 -12.27
CA TYR A 360 -3.23 18.04 -11.25
C TYR A 360 -3.54 19.53 -11.06
N VAL A 361 -2.53 20.39 -10.95
CA VAL A 361 -2.70 21.85 -10.80
C VAL A 361 -3.42 22.44 -12.02
N ILE A 362 -2.96 22.12 -13.22
CA ILE A 362 -3.57 22.55 -14.48
C ILE A 362 -5.04 22.13 -14.52
N LYS A 363 -5.33 20.85 -14.22
CA LYS A 363 -6.71 20.35 -14.19
C LYS A 363 -7.58 21.12 -13.21
N LYS A 364 -7.06 21.43 -12.03
CA LYS A 364 -7.79 22.21 -11.01
C LYS A 364 -8.08 23.62 -11.47
N LEU A 365 -7.13 24.29 -12.12
CA LEU A 365 -7.28 25.67 -12.57
C LEU A 365 -8.25 25.81 -13.74
N PHE A 366 -8.19 24.92 -14.73
CA PHE A 366 -8.98 25.08 -15.96
C PHE A 366 -10.32 24.37 -15.94
N PHE A 367 -10.46 23.27 -15.22
CA PHE A 367 -11.62 22.40 -15.36
C PHE A 367 -12.43 22.18 -14.06
N GLU A 368 -11.87 22.50 -12.90
CA GLU A 368 -12.53 22.30 -11.61
C GLU A 368 -12.59 23.58 -10.76
N ASN A 369 -12.47 24.71 -11.41
CA ASN A 369 -12.44 26.00 -10.73
C ASN A 369 -13.77 26.34 -10.07
N LYS A 370 -13.78 26.44 -8.74
CA LYS A 370 -14.95 26.81 -7.96
C LYS A 370 -15.37 28.27 -8.14
N ASN A 371 -14.46 29.10 -8.62
CA ASN A 371 -14.67 30.56 -8.70
C ASN A 371 -14.97 31.03 -10.13
N ASN A 372 -15.26 30.12 -11.08
CA ASN A 372 -15.53 30.45 -12.49
C ASN A 372 -14.49 31.41 -13.11
N TYR A 373 -13.19 31.19 -12.82
CA TYR A 373 -12.16 32.03 -13.42
C TYR A 373 -12.21 31.93 -14.94
N ASN A 374 -12.09 33.11 -15.57
CA ASN A 374 -11.86 33.16 -17.01
C ASN A 374 -10.58 32.38 -17.37
N ILE A 375 -10.52 31.77 -18.54
CA ILE A 375 -9.33 31.07 -19.07
C ILE A 375 -8.06 31.91 -18.93
N ILE A 376 -8.19 33.23 -19.15
CA ILE A 376 -7.06 34.19 -19.01
C ILE A 376 -6.49 34.17 -17.58
N ILE A 377 -7.34 34.19 -16.56
CA ILE A 377 -6.91 34.16 -15.16
C ILE A 377 -6.21 32.82 -14.84
N SER A 378 -6.74 31.71 -15.35
CA SER A 378 -6.09 30.38 -15.20
C SER A 378 -4.72 30.34 -15.85
N LEU A 379 -4.55 30.94 -17.04
CA LEU A 379 -3.26 31.09 -17.71
C LEU A 379 -2.30 31.95 -16.91
N ILE A 380 -2.77 33.07 -16.34
CA ILE A 380 -1.96 33.94 -15.46
C ILE A 380 -1.42 33.13 -14.26
N TYR A 381 -2.27 32.32 -13.61
CA TYR A 381 -1.82 31.47 -12.51
C TYR A 381 -0.78 30.43 -12.96
N VAL A 382 -0.93 29.81 -14.12
CA VAL A 382 0.09 28.87 -14.65
C VAL A 382 1.42 29.59 -14.85
N VAL A 383 1.41 30.80 -15.42
CA VAL A 383 2.64 31.62 -15.59
C VAL A 383 3.25 31.95 -14.22
N ILE A 384 2.45 32.41 -13.24
CA ILE A 384 2.94 32.72 -11.89
C ILE A 384 3.57 31.47 -11.26
N TYR A 385 2.93 30.30 -11.31
CA TYR A 385 3.45 29.06 -10.75
C TYR A 385 4.72 28.57 -11.46
N THR A 386 4.81 28.79 -12.76
CA THR A 386 6.05 28.51 -13.53
C THR A 386 7.18 29.43 -13.07
N ILE A 387 6.92 30.74 -12.91
CA ILE A 387 7.89 31.71 -12.40
C ILE A 387 8.35 31.31 -10.98
N ILE A 388 7.43 30.96 -10.09
CA ILE A 388 7.78 30.51 -8.73
C ILE A 388 8.66 29.26 -8.78
N THR A 389 8.33 28.29 -9.64
CA THR A 389 9.15 27.09 -9.83
C THR A 389 10.56 27.45 -10.28
N LEU A 390 10.69 28.34 -11.26
CA LEU A 390 12.00 28.79 -11.76
C LEU A 390 12.78 29.53 -10.68
N LEU A 391 12.15 30.47 -9.94
CA LEU A 391 12.80 31.23 -8.88
C LEU A 391 13.32 30.32 -7.77
N VAL A 392 12.53 29.35 -7.30
CA VAL A 392 12.96 28.40 -6.27
C VAL A 392 14.18 27.61 -6.77
N ASN A 393 14.16 27.12 -8.01
CA ASN A 393 15.29 26.39 -8.58
C ASN A 393 16.52 27.31 -8.78
N ILE A 394 16.36 28.53 -9.26
CA ILE A 394 17.46 29.50 -9.36
C ILE A 394 18.12 29.73 -8.01
N ILE A 395 17.34 29.91 -6.93
CA ILE A 395 17.87 30.08 -5.58
C ILE A 395 18.67 28.85 -5.13
N ILE A 396 18.15 27.65 -5.37
CA ILE A 396 18.82 26.39 -4.99
C ILE A 396 20.15 26.23 -5.73
N TYR A 397 20.20 26.57 -7.01
CA TYR A 397 21.39 26.41 -7.86
C TYR A 397 22.28 27.67 -7.93
N LEU A 398 21.96 28.73 -7.20
CA LEU A 398 22.63 30.03 -7.28
C LEU A 398 24.16 29.99 -7.15
N PRO A 399 24.79 29.18 -6.26
CA PRO A 399 26.25 29.13 -6.17
C PRO A 399 26.90 28.69 -7.48
N TRP A 400 26.37 27.64 -8.11
CA TRP A 400 26.92 27.10 -9.37
C TRP A 400 26.57 27.94 -10.59
N LEU A 401 25.44 28.65 -10.58
CA LEU A 401 25.09 29.62 -11.62
C LEU A 401 26.05 30.81 -11.61
N LYS A 402 26.40 31.35 -10.42
CA LYS A 402 27.37 32.45 -10.30
C LYS A 402 28.76 32.08 -10.78
N GLU A 403 29.19 30.82 -10.52
CA GLU A 403 30.52 30.35 -10.92
C GLU A 403 30.54 29.70 -12.32
N GLN A 404 29.42 29.73 -13.06
CA GLN A 404 29.26 29.10 -14.39
C GLN A 404 29.54 27.59 -14.40
N LYS A 405 29.34 26.90 -13.27
CA LYS A 405 29.62 25.45 -13.09
C LYS A 405 28.35 24.59 -13.12
N ILE A 406 27.25 25.10 -13.63
CA ILE A 406 25.96 24.38 -13.66
C ILE A 406 26.04 23.06 -14.43
N ASN A 407 26.87 22.99 -15.48
CA ASN A 407 27.08 21.77 -16.28
C ASN A 407 27.75 20.66 -15.46
N ASP A 408 28.64 21.00 -14.53
CA ASP A 408 29.28 20.04 -13.64
C ASP A 408 28.23 19.40 -12.73
N VAL A 409 27.28 20.20 -12.23
CA VAL A 409 26.18 19.70 -11.39
C VAL A 409 25.34 18.69 -12.16
N PHE A 410 24.84 19.02 -13.35
CA PHE A 410 24.00 18.12 -14.13
C PHE A 410 24.72 16.87 -14.60
N SER A 411 25.99 16.97 -14.98
CA SER A 411 26.80 15.80 -15.36
C SER A 411 27.01 14.80 -14.22
N ARG A 412 27.04 15.28 -12.96
CA ARG A 412 27.13 14.45 -11.75
C ARG A 412 25.79 13.81 -11.38
N ILE A 413 24.68 14.58 -11.45
CA ILE A 413 23.34 14.12 -11.10
C ILE A 413 22.81 13.09 -12.11
N PHE A 414 23.14 13.25 -13.40
CA PHE A 414 22.67 12.38 -14.48
C PHE A 414 23.84 11.74 -15.27
N PRO A 415 24.55 10.77 -14.66
CA PRO A 415 25.71 10.13 -15.29
C PRO A 415 25.26 9.12 -16.37
N VAL A 416 25.12 9.57 -17.60
CA VAL A 416 24.69 8.76 -18.76
C VAL A 416 25.62 7.55 -19.00
N GLU A 417 26.89 7.67 -18.63
CA GLU A 417 27.92 6.62 -18.81
C GLU A 417 27.67 5.34 -18.02
N ARG A 418 26.87 5.38 -16.94
CA ARG A 418 26.63 4.22 -16.05
C ARG A 418 25.77 3.11 -16.66
N GLY A 419 25.13 3.32 -17.82
CA GLY A 419 24.32 2.30 -18.49
C GLY A 419 22.83 2.29 -18.05
N ILE A 420 22.06 1.32 -18.58
CA ILE A 420 20.59 1.29 -18.41
C ILE A 420 20.14 0.78 -17.02
N PHE A 421 20.98 0.02 -16.34
CA PHE A 421 20.80 -0.44 -14.95
C PHE A 421 22.16 -0.74 -14.33
N GLU A 422 22.29 -0.56 -13.02
CA GLU A 422 23.58 -0.79 -12.33
C GLU A 422 23.70 -2.21 -11.77
N ASP A 423 22.76 -2.74 -11.08
CA ASP A 423 22.83 -4.06 -10.42
C ASP A 423 21.78 -5.02 -10.97
N LYS A 424 21.42 -6.05 -10.22
CA LYS A 424 20.35 -7.00 -10.58
C LYS A 424 19.03 -6.45 -10.04
N VAL A 425 18.42 -5.56 -10.82
CA VAL A 425 17.21 -4.82 -10.46
C VAL A 425 15.96 -5.48 -11.03
N ALA A 426 14.87 -5.50 -10.30
CA ALA A 426 13.59 -6.07 -10.75
C ALA A 426 12.85 -5.14 -11.72
N THR A 427 13.49 -4.81 -12.86
CA THR A 427 12.97 -3.94 -13.91
C THR A 427 12.86 -4.67 -15.23
N PHE A 428 12.10 -4.11 -16.16
CA PHE A 428 11.95 -4.63 -17.53
C PHE A 428 13.32 -4.82 -18.22
N TRP A 429 14.21 -3.85 -18.10
CA TRP A 429 15.50 -3.85 -18.79
C TRP A 429 16.45 -4.92 -18.29
N CYS A 430 16.52 -5.11 -16.97
CA CYS A 430 17.38 -6.13 -16.38
C CYS A 430 16.94 -7.53 -16.82
N VAL A 431 15.63 -7.79 -16.76
CA VAL A 431 15.08 -9.08 -17.16
C VAL A 431 15.21 -9.30 -18.67
N LEU A 432 14.91 -8.29 -19.49
CA LEU A 432 15.08 -8.38 -20.94
C LEU A 432 16.54 -8.68 -21.32
N ASN A 433 17.50 -8.07 -20.62
CA ASN A 433 18.93 -8.27 -20.89
C ASN A 433 19.42 -9.70 -20.60
N ILE A 434 18.74 -10.45 -19.72
CA ILE A 434 19.04 -11.86 -19.46
C ILE A 434 18.83 -12.69 -20.73
N PHE A 435 17.74 -12.46 -21.45
CA PHE A 435 17.36 -13.22 -22.64
C PHE A 435 17.99 -12.67 -23.93
N TYR A 436 18.02 -11.34 -24.08
CA TYR A 436 18.39 -10.71 -25.37
C TYR A 436 19.73 -9.99 -25.37
N LYS A 437 20.43 -9.87 -24.21
CA LYS A 437 21.70 -9.13 -24.09
C LYS A 437 21.64 -7.75 -24.77
N ILE A 438 20.58 -7.00 -24.49
CA ILE A 438 20.20 -5.77 -25.19
C ILE A 438 21.32 -4.71 -25.14
N ASN A 439 22.10 -4.68 -24.06
CA ASN A 439 23.26 -3.79 -23.90
C ASN A 439 24.37 -4.03 -24.96
N LYS A 440 24.40 -5.23 -25.58
CA LYS A 440 25.35 -5.56 -26.62
C LYS A 440 24.81 -5.26 -28.05
N LYS A 441 23.46 -5.16 -28.18
CA LYS A 441 22.78 -5.02 -29.46
C LYS A 441 22.43 -3.59 -29.82
N LEU A 442 22.20 -2.73 -28.80
CA LEU A 442 21.78 -1.35 -29.00
C LEU A 442 22.80 -0.38 -28.41
N SER A 443 22.99 0.76 -29.08
CA SER A 443 23.77 1.86 -28.54
C SER A 443 23.08 2.48 -27.31
N ILE A 444 23.85 3.11 -26.44
CA ILE A 444 23.34 3.77 -25.21
C ILE A 444 22.26 4.80 -25.59
N ASN A 445 22.47 5.59 -26.65
CA ASN A 445 21.49 6.59 -27.09
C ASN A 445 20.16 5.97 -27.52
N ASN A 446 20.17 4.81 -28.18
CA ASN A 446 18.95 4.09 -28.55
C ASN A 446 18.27 3.49 -27.35
N LEU A 447 19.04 3.00 -26.37
CA LEU A 447 18.49 2.50 -25.09
C LEU A 447 17.81 3.62 -24.30
N ILE A 448 18.40 4.82 -24.25
CA ILE A 448 17.79 6.00 -23.60
C ILE A 448 16.47 6.35 -24.28
N LYS A 449 16.44 6.45 -25.61
CA LYS A 449 15.22 6.76 -26.38
C LYS A 449 14.12 5.74 -26.15
N LEU A 450 14.47 4.44 -26.16
CA LEU A 450 13.52 3.35 -25.96
C LEU A 450 13.00 3.33 -24.52
N ALA A 451 13.86 3.55 -23.53
CA ALA A 451 13.46 3.65 -22.12
C ALA A 451 12.51 4.84 -21.90
N PHE A 452 12.82 6.00 -22.49
CA PHE A 452 11.95 7.17 -22.44
C PHE A 452 10.57 6.88 -23.05
N LEU A 453 10.54 6.29 -24.26
CA LEU A 453 9.28 5.94 -24.95
C LEU A 453 8.42 4.97 -24.12
N LEU A 454 9.00 3.88 -23.60
CA LEU A 454 8.26 2.90 -22.81
C LEU A 454 7.75 3.51 -21.49
N THR A 455 8.53 4.38 -20.86
CA THR A 455 8.10 5.11 -19.67
C THR A 455 6.90 6.01 -19.97
N LEU A 456 6.91 6.74 -21.09
CA LEU A 456 5.78 7.57 -21.52
C LEU A 456 4.53 6.75 -21.84
N ILE A 457 4.68 5.60 -22.49
CA ILE A 457 3.57 4.67 -22.76
C ILE A 457 2.96 4.22 -21.43
N GLY A 458 3.78 3.83 -20.44
CA GLY A 458 3.31 3.45 -19.11
C GLY A 458 2.61 4.59 -18.36
N CYS A 459 2.96 5.85 -18.64
CA CYS A 459 2.33 7.03 -18.04
C CYS A 459 1.05 7.49 -18.76
N SER A 460 0.76 6.98 -19.97
CA SER A 460 -0.33 7.49 -20.81
C SER A 460 -1.71 7.38 -20.19
N LEU A 461 -2.03 6.24 -19.57
CA LEU A 461 -3.34 6.01 -18.95
C LEU A 461 -3.58 6.89 -17.69
N PRO A 462 -2.64 7.04 -16.75
CA PRO A 462 -2.76 8.02 -15.68
C PRO A 462 -2.98 9.45 -16.17
N ILE A 463 -2.23 9.88 -17.20
CA ILE A 463 -2.38 11.21 -17.79
C ILE A 463 -3.79 11.38 -18.39
N TYR A 464 -4.24 10.43 -19.21
CA TYR A 464 -5.60 10.41 -19.75
C TYR A 464 -6.65 10.48 -18.64
N SER A 465 -6.48 9.70 -17.58
CA SER A 465 -7.42 9.62 -16.46
C SER A 465 -7.54 10.93 -15.70
N LEU A 466 -6.43 11.65 -15.49
CA LEU A 466 -6.43 12.97 -14.86
C LEU A 466 -7.28 13.99 -15.65
N PHE A 467 -7.23 13.97 -16.99
CA PHE A 467 -8.02 14.87 -17.82
C PHE A 467 -9.45 14.43 -17.99
N LYS A 468 -9.72 13.13 -18.12
CA LYS A 468 -11.06 12.60 -18.37
C LYS A 468 -12.02 12.75 -17.18
N ILE A 469 -11.53 12.57 -15.96
CA ILE A 469 -12.35 12.63 -14.75
C ILE A 469 -12.70 14.08 -14.41
N ARG A 470 -13.98 14.39 -14.32
CA ARG A 470 -14.50 15.75 -14.13
C ARG A 470 -14.17 16.34 -12.75
N ASN A 471 -14.29 15.51 -11.69
CA ASN A 471 -14.01 15.93 -10.31
C ASN A 471 -12.89 15.08 -9.72
N LEU A 472 -11.67 15.63 -9.67
CA LEU A 472 -10.54 14.96 -9.06
C LEU A 472 -10.67 14.93 -7.54
N ASN A 473 -10.32 13.80 -6.96
CA ASN A 473 -10.16 13.66 -5.52
C ASN A 473 -8.78 13.06 -5.21
N TYR A 474 -8.38 13.13 -3.94
CA TYR A 474 -7.08 12.61 -3.50
C TYR A 474 -6.86 11.14 -3.90
N LYS A 475 -7.93 10.34 -3.97
CA LYS A 475 -7.84 8.89 -4.28
C LYS A 475 -7.37 8.63 -5.71
N ILE A 476 -7.90 9.38 -6.66
CA ILE A 476 -7.52 9.25 -8.07
C ILE A 476 -6.13 9.84 -8.29
N CYS A 477 -5.89 11.00 -7.70
CA CYS A 477 -4.60 11.64 -7.78
C CYS A 477 -3.48 10.75 -7.23
N SER A 478 -3.64 10.17 -6.04
CA SER A 478 -2.66 9.25 -5.45
C SER A 478 -2.46 7.98 -6.29
N LEU A 479 -3.51 7.46 -6.94
CA LEU A 479 -3.39 6.33 -7.85
C LEU A 479 -2.59 6.71 -9.12
N CYS A 480 -2.79 7.91 -9.66
CA CYS A 480 -2.01 8.40 -10.79
C CYS A 480 -0.53 8.58 -10.41
N PHE A 481 -0.22 9.13 -9.23
CA PHE A 481 1.15 9.19 -8.71
C PHE A 481 1.78 7.80 -8.60
N PHE A 482 1.02 6.82 -8.11
CA PHE A 482 1.49 5.45 -7.98
C PHE A 482 1.81 4.84 -9.35
N VAL A 483 0.88 4.87 -10.31
CA VAL A 483 1.08 4.24 -11.62
C VAL A 483 2.21 4.94 -12.40
N VAL A 484 2.30 6.27 -12.36
CA VAL A 484 3.38 7.01 -13.04
C VAL A 484 4.73 6.68 -12.42
N SER A 485 4.88 6.76 -11.09
CA SER A 485 6.16 6.43 -10.45
C SER A 485 6.56 4.98 -10.65
N PHE A 486 5.58 4.07 -10.76
CA PHE A 486 5.83 2.67 -11.06
C PHE A 486 6.25 2.45 -12.52
N SER A 487 5.70 3.24 -13.46
CA SER A 487 6.17 3.26 -14.86
C SER A 487 7.64 3.67 -14.95
N PHE A 488 8.02 4.71 -14.20
CA PHE A 488 9.43 5.13 -14.11
C PHE A 488 10.31 4.02 -13.54
N TYR A 489 9.91 3.37 -12.44
CA TYR A 489 10.68 2.27 -11.86
C TYR A 489 10.86 1.10 -12.84
N LEU A 490 9.80 0.70 -13.55
CA LEU A 490 9.85 -0.46 -14.43
C LEU A 490 10.60 -0.20 -15.75
N PHE A 491 10.49 1.01 -16.33
CA PHE A 491 10.86 1.28 -17.72
C PHE A 491 11.88 2.38 -17.92
N SER A 492 12.18 3.23 -16.91
CA SER A 492 13.12 4.34 -17.13
C SER A 492 14.56 3.87 -17.25
N PHE A 493 15.40 4.77 -17.79
CA PHE A 493 16.83 4.55 -17.90
C PHE A 493 17.50 4.70 -16.53
N HIS A 494 18.43 3.82 -16.21
CA HIS A 494 19.27 3.88 -15.02
C HIS A 494 18.50 3.80 -13.68
N VAL A 495 17.95 2.62 -13.38
CA VAL A 495 17.20 2.34 -12.16
C VAL A 495 18.02 1.48 -11.21
N HIS A 496 18.03 1.87 -9.92
CA HIS A 496 18.63 1.10 -8.82
C HIS A 496 17.58 0.23 -8.10
N GLU A 497 18.01 -0.85 -7.44
CA GLU A 497 17.11 -1.74 -6.69
C GLU A 497 16.35 -1.02 -5.57
N LYS A 498 16.99 -0.04 -4.93
CA LYS A 498 16.39 0.77 -3.86
C LYS A 498 15.25 1.68 -4.32
N THR A 499 15.19 2.00 -5.60
CA THR A 499 14.22 2.94 -6.16
C THR A 499 12.77 2.45 -6.08
N ILE A 500 12.54 1.14 -5.79
CA ILE A 500 11.21 0.57 -5.54
C ILE A 500 10.45 1.30 -4.42
N ILE A 501 11.14 1.95 -3.48
CA ILE A 501 10.49 2.73 -2.41
C ILE A 501 9.66 3.89 -2.94
N VAL A 502 10.00 4.45 -4.11
CA VAL A 502 9.31 5.60 -4.71
C VAL A 502 7.87 5.24 -5.11
N PRO A 503 7.63 4.26 -6.01
CA PRO A 503 6.26 3.83 -6.28
C PRO A 503 5.59 3.22 -5.04
N PHE A 504 6.34 2.58 -4.17
CA PHE A 504 5.79 1.99 -2.97
C PHE A 504 5.20 3.03 -2.02
N LEU A 505 5.86 4.17 -1.81
CA LEU A 505 5.30 5.28 -1.03
C LEU A 505 4.01 5.82 -1.67
N ALA A 506 4.00 6.07 -2.98
CA ALA A 506 2.80 6.52 -3.68
C ALA A 506 1.64 5.52 -3.53
N TYR A 507 1.94 4.21 -3.53
CA TYR A 507 0.99 3.16 -3.20
C TYR A 507 0.47 3.27 -1.76
N LEU A 508 1.33 3.48 -0.76
CA LEU A 508 0.93 3.62 0.65
C LEU A 508 -0.01 4.81 0.86
N ILE A 509 0.21 5.92 0.17
CA ILE A 509 -0.71 7.07 0.19
C ILE A 509 -2.06 6.71 -0.43
N ASN A 510 -2.09 5.82 -1.42
CA ASN A 510 -3.28 5.30 -2.07
C ASN A 510 -3.92 4.09 -1.35
N LEU A 511 -3.39 3.66 -0.24
CA LEU A 511 -3.77 2.44 0.48
C LEU A 511 -5.28 2.25 0.69
N PRO A 512 -6.09 3.29 1.01
CA PRO A 512 -7.54 3.11 1.17
C PRO A 512 -8.27 2.56 -0.05
N ASN A 513 -7.69 2.66 -1.24
CA ASN A 513 -8.28 2.17 -2.49
C ASN A 513 -7.81 0.77 -2.89
N MET A 514 -6.59 0.39 -2.50
CA MET A 514 -5.92 -0.83 -2.95
C MET A 514 -5.33 -1.65 -1.79
N LYS A 515 -6.01 -1.66 -0.64
CA LYS A 515 -5.50 -2.26 0.61
C LYS A 515 -5.18 -3.75 0.52
N ASN A 516 -5.92 -4.52 -0.31
CA ASN A 516 -5.77 -5.97 -0.40
C ASN A 516 -4.40 -6.42 -0.95
N ILE A 517 -3.71 -5.53 -1.68
CA ILE A 517 -2.38 -5.82 -2.24
C ILE A 517 -1.26 -5.55 -1.22
N LEU A 518 -1.53 -4.83 -0.13
CA LEU A 518 -0.48 -4.36 0.78
C LEU A 518 0.45 -5.46 1.28
N PRO A 519 -0.04 -6.62 1.79
CA PRO A 519 0.87 -7.67 2.24
C PRO A 519 1.75 -8.19 1.11
N SER A 520 1.14 -8.55 -0.03
CA SER A 520 1.85 -9.11 -1.19
C SER A 520 2.88 -8.13 -1.75
N PHE A 521 2.52 -6.85 -1.91
CA PHE A 521 3.44 -5.85 -2.46
C PHE A 521 4.59 -5.54 -1.49
N THR A 522 4.33 -5.51 -0.17
CA THR A 522 5.38 -5.36 0.83
C THR A 522 6.35 -6.54 0.80
N LEU A 523 5.83 -7.78 0.76
CA LEU A 523 6.64 -9.00 0.73
C LEU A 523 7.56 -9.03 -0.51
N ILE A 524 7.00 -8.81 -1.70
CA ILE A 524 7.79 -8.79 -2.94
C ILE A 524 8.76 -7.61 -2.96
N GLY A 525 8.34 -6.44 -2.50
CA GLY A 525 9.20 -5.27 -2.45
C GLY A 525 10.43 -5.49 -1.59
N ILE A 526 10.26 -6.03 -0.39
CA ILE A 526 11.41 -6.31 0.49
C ILE A 526 12.21 -7.52 0.03
N PHE A 527 11.56 -8.52 -0.59
CA PHE A 527 12.24 -9.67 -1.17
C PHE A 527 13.16 -9.27 -2.34
N SER A 528 12.75 -8.27 -3.14
CA SER A 528 13.62 -7.76 -4.22
C SER A 528 14.94 -7.16 -3.71
N LEU A 529 14.98 -6.74 -2.45
CA LEU A 529 16.17 -6.20 -1.78
C LEU A 529 16.99 -7.26 -1.04
N PHE A 530 16.52 -8.51 -0.95
CA PHE A 530 17.19 -9.55 -0.18
C PHE A 530 18.66 -9.76 -0.54
N PRO A 531 19.07 -9.80 -1.84
CA PRO A 531 20.48 -9.96 -2.19
C PRO A 531 21.37 -8.81 -1.68
N LEU A 532 20.84 -7.58 -1.66
CA LEU A 532 21.52 -6.40 -1.08
C LEU A 532 21.65 -6.54 0.43
N LEU A 533 20.55 -6.82 1.12
CA LEU A 533 20.48 -6.93 2.57
C LEU A 533 21.32 -8.09 3.12
N LYS A 534 21.43 -9.21 2.37
CA LYS A 534 22.29 -10.34 2.68
C LYS A 534 23.76 -9.92 2.69
N ARG A 535 24.22 -9.14 1.70
CA ARG A 535 25.60 -8.62 1.63
C ARG A 535 25.94 -7.70 2.80
N GLU A 536 24.97 -7.06 3.40
CA GLU A 536 25.13 -6.04 4.43
C GLU A 536 24.84 -6.54 5.85
N ASN A 537 24.77 -7.86 6.05
CA ASN A 537 24.45 -8.48 7.33
C ASN A 537 23.13 -8.01 7.94
N GLN A 538 22.12 -7.74 7.08
CA GLN A 538 20.78 -7.27 7.44
C GLN A 538 19.73 -8.39 7.46
N ILE A 539 20.12 -9.67 7.55
CA ILE A 539 19.21 -10.82 7.50
C ILE A 539 18.24 -10.83 8.69
N ILE A 540 18.73 -10.58 9.90
CA ILE A 540 17.89 -10.54 11.12
C ILE A 540 16.87 -9.41 11.05
N PRO A 541 17.23 -8.14 10.76
CA PRO A 541 16.26 -7.06 10.53
C PRO A 541 15.27 -7.35 9.42
N TYR A 542 15.72 -7.98 8.34
CA TYR A 542 14.86 -8.38 7.23
C TYR A 542 13.69 -9.27 7.70
N TYR A 543 13.97 -10.39 8.36
CA TYR A 543 12.92 -11.27 8.86
C TYR A 543 12.09 -10.64 9.97
N PHE A 544 12.74 -9.96 10.92
CA PHE A 544 12.04 -9.30 12.03
C PHE A 544 11.03 -8.28 11.52
N THR A 545 11.40 -7.41 10.61
CA THR A 545 10.51 -6.37 10.09
C THR A 545 9.39 -6.95 9.24
N ILE A 546 9.63 -8.00 8.45
CA ILE A 546 8.60 -8.70 7.68
C ILE A 546 7.55 -9.31 8.62
N VAL A 547 7.97 -10.10 9.61
CA VAL A 547 7.06 -10.80 10.53
C VAL A 547 6.25 -9.79 11.32
N THR A 548 6.92 -8.80 11.93
CA THR A 548 6.26 -7.76 12.72
C THR A 548 5.23 -7.01 11.87
N PHE A 549 5.62 -6.55 10.70
CA PHE A 549 4.73 -5.81 9.81
C PHE A 549 3.56 -6.68 9.30
N TYR A 550 3.80 -7.94 8.96
CA TYR A 550 2.76 -8.82 8.47
C TYR A 550 1.65 -9.02 9.51
N ILE A 551 2.02 -9.24 10.78
CA ILE A 551 1.07 -9.34 11.91
C ILE A 551 0.26 -8.04 12.04
N ILE A 552 0.95 -6.88 12.07
CA ILE A 552 0.32 -5.55 12.17
C ILE A 552 -0.62 -5.31 11.00
N CYS A 553 -0.16 -5.61 9.78
CA CYS A 553 -0.91 -5.41 8.55
C CYS A 553 -2.20 -6.22 8.53
N LYS A 554 -2.16 -7.51 8.89
CA LYS A 554 -3.36 -8.37 8.92
C LYS A 554 -4.39 -7.86 9.94
N GLN A 555 -3.96 -7.45 11.13
CA GLN A 555 -4.86 -6.88 12.14
C GLN A 555 -5.42 -5.53 11.69
N GLY A 556 -4.58 -4.63 11.19
CA GLY A 556 -5.01 -3.33 10.67
C GLY A 556 -6.02 -3.46 9.52
N MET A 557 -5.80 -4.38 8.59
CA MET A 557 -6.72 -4.63 7.48
C MET A 557 -8.07 -5.18 7.94
N LYS A 558 -8.12 -6.08 8.93
CA LYS A 558 -9.38 -6.53 9.55
C LYS A 558 -10.17 -5.33 10.09
N LEU A 559 -9.53 -4.44 10.83
CA LEU A 559 -10.16 -3.23 11.38
C LEU A 559 -10.68 -2.27 10.28
N LEU A 560 -9.95 -2.12 9.17
CA LEU A 560 -10.39 -1.30 8.03
C LEU A 560 -11.59 -1.91 7.29
N ASN A 561 -11.80 -3.23 7.36
CA ASN A 561 -12.87 -3.94 6.65
C ASN A 561 -14.22 -3.90 7.38
N ILE A 562 -14.25 -3.75 8.69
CA ILE A 562 -15.48 -3.82 9.52
C ILE A 562 -16.57 -2.86 9.03
N LYS A 563 -16.22 -1.64 8.60
CA LYS A 563 -17.21 -0.63 8.14
C LYS A 563 -17.82 -0.88 6.75
N LYS A 564 -17.25 -1.77 5.93
CA LYS A 564 -17.72 -1.95 4.52
C LYS A 564 -18.74 -3.05 4.32
N LYS A 565 -18.93 -3.96 5.29
CA LYS A 565 -19.81 -5.13 5.13
C LYS A 565 -21.30 -4.82 4.90
N ASN A 566 -21.76 -3.61 5.15
CA ASN A 566 -23.19 -3.28 5.11
C ASN A 566 -23.73 -2.82 3.75
N LYS A 567 -22.96 -2.78 2.65
CA LYS A 567 -23.43 -2.16 1.40
C LYS A 567 -22.99 -2.78 0.05
N GLU A 568 -22.24 -3.87 -0.01
CA GLU A 568 -21.75 -4.39 -1.30
C GLU A 568 -21.92 -5.92 -1.44
N ASN A 569 -22.07 -6.40 -2.68
CA ASN A 569 -22.15 -7.81 -3.05
C ASN A 569 -21.04 -8.65 -2.40
N ILE A 570 -21.40 -9.46 -1.44
CA ILE A 570 -20.49 -10.22 -0.54
C ILE A 570 -19.67 -11.23 -1.33
N SER A 571 -20.24 -11.85 -2.39
CA SER A 571 -19.60 -12.93 -3.15
C SER A 571 -18.37 -12.48 -3.98
N ILE A 572 -18.46 -11.37 -4.70
CA ILE A 572 -17.37 -10.87 -5.56
C ILE A 572 -16.18 -10.42 -4.71
N LYS A 573 -16.46 -9.83 -3.55
CA LYS A 573 -15.42 -9.34 -2.63
C LYS A 573 -14.67 -10.46 -1.94
N ASN A 574 -15.33 -11.53 -1.55
CA ASN A 574 -14.71 -12.71 -0.96
C ASN A 574 -13.73 -13.37 -1.96
N ASN A 575 -14.06 -13.39 -3.24
CA ASN A 575 -13.18 -13.94 -4.28
C ASN A 575 -11.88 -13.11 -4.45
N GLU A 576 -11.97 -11.78 -4.45
CA GLU A 576 -10.75 -10.93 -4.49
C GLU A 576 -9.88 -11.14 -3.24
N GLU A 577 -10.45 -11.17 -2.04
CA GLU A 577 -9.70 -11.36 -0.79
C GLU A 577 -9.03 -12.74 -0.75
N ASN A 578 -9.71 -13.81 -1.20
CA ASN A 578 -9.17 -15.17 -1.29
C ASN A 578 -8.04 -15.27 -2.32
N MET A 579 -8.19 -14.62 -3.48
CA MET A 579 -7.15 -14.57 -4.51
C MET A 579 -5.86 -13.92 -3.98
N PHE A 580 -5.96 -12.78 -3.27
CA PHE A 580 -4.79 -12.13 -2.70
C PHE A 580 -4.18 -12.93 -1.54
N LEU A 581 -4.99 -13.64 -0.75
CA LEU A 581 -4.47 -14.54 0.28
C LEU A 581 -3.70 -15.70 -0.32
N LEU A 582 -4.20 -16.32 -1.40
CA LEU A 582 -3.49 -17.38 -2.12
C LEU A 582 -2.16 -16.86 -2.69
N LEU A 583 -2.18 -15.66 -3.28
CA LEU A 583 -0.98 -14.99 -3.78
C LEU A 583 0.07 -14.77 -2.67
N GLU A 584 -0.33 -14.32 -1.49
CA GLU A 584 0.56 -14.16 -0.33
C GLU A 584 1.20 -15.47 0.09
N ILE A 585 0.40 -16.55 0.16
CA ILE A 585 0.88 -17.89 0.52
C ILE A 585 1.92 -18.36 -0.52
N CYS A 586 1.63 -18.20 -1.81
CA CYS A 586 2.58 -18.54 -2.88
C CYS A 586 3.89 -17.74 -2.75
N ILE A 587 3.81 -16.45 -2.49
CA ILE A 587 4.99 -15.59 -2.30
C ILE A 587 5.81 -16.08 -1.10
N PHE A 588 5.19 -16.39 0.04
CA PHE A 588 5.89 -16.91 1.21
C PHE A 588 6.63 -18.22 0.91
N PHE A 589 5.98 -19.18 0.26
CA PHE A 589 6.62 -20.44 -0.11
C PHE A 589 7.81 -20.24 -1.04
N ILE A 590 7.68 -19.37 -2.04
CA ILE A 590 8.76 -19.06 -2.98
C ILE A 590 9.92 -18.36 -2.25
N MET A 591 9.63 -17.41 -1.35
CA MET A 591 10.66 -16.75 -0.55
C MET A 591 11.41 -17.75 0.33
N ILE A 592 10.70 -18.62 1.07
CA ILE A 592 11.32 -19.64 1.93
C ILE A 592 12.19 -20.59 1.09
N PHE A 593 11.65 -21.10 -0.02
CA PHE A 593 12.39 -21.97 -0.92
C PHE A 593 13.65 -21.29 -1.48
N TYR A 594 13.51 -20.05 -1.97
CA TYR A 594 14.64 -19.27 -2.48
C TYR A 594 15.71 -19.06 -1.40
N HIS A 595 15.32 -18.66 -0.18
CA HIS A 595 16.26 -18.44 0.92
C HIS A 595 16.98 -19.74 1.30
N PHE A 596 16.25 -20.87 1.35
CA PHE A 596 16.83 -22.19 1.62
C PHE A 596 17.87 -22.57 0.56
N VAL A 597 17.55 -22.38 -0.71
CA VAL A 597 18.46 -22.72 -1.82
C VAL A 597 19.68 -21.77 -1.84
N ASP A 598 19.47 -20.47 -1.73
CA ASP A 598 20.53 -19.44 -1.75
C ASP A 598 21.49 -19.56 -0.55
N TYR A 599 21.02 -20.14 0.57
CA TYR A 599 21.86 -20.36 1.75
C TYR A 599 22.67 -21.66 1.67
N ASN A 600 22.08 -22.75 1.17
CA ASN A 600 22.69 -24.08 1.22
C ASN A 600 23.44 -24.47 -0.07
N ILE A 601 23.09 -23.87 -1.22
CA ILE A 601 23.64 -24.26 -2.52
C ILE A 601 24.45 -23.10 -3.09
N PRO A 602 25.77 -23.24 -3.27
CA PRO A 602 26.57 -22.16 -3.89
C PRO A 602 26.15 -21.95 -5.35
N PRO A 603 26.19 -20.71 -5.86
CA PRO A 603 25.86 -20.44 -7.25
C PRO A 603 26.85 -21.14 -8.20
N PRO A 604 26.43 -21.49 -9.42
CA PRO A 604 27.32 -22.07 -10.41
C PRO A 604 28.53 -21.16 -10.65
N LYS A 605 29.76 -21.71 -10.70
CA LYS A 605 31.00 -20.93 -10.91
C LYS A 605 30.93 -20.04 -12.16
N LYS A 606 30.27 -20.47 -13.23
CA LYS A 606 30.06 -19.72 -14.47
C LYS A 606 29.09 -18.54 -14.30
N TYR A 607 28.20 -18.56 -13.30
CA TYR A 607 27.14 -17.59 -13.07
C TYR A 607 27.09 -17.16 -11.61
N PRO A 608 28.05 -16.39 -11.09
CA PRO A 608 28.11 -16.00 -9.67
C PRO A 608 26.91 -15.18 -9.23
N TRP A 609 26.22 -14.52 -10.16
CA TRP A 609 25.02 -13.71 -9.92
C TRP A 609 23.69 -14.46 -10.19
N PHE A 610 23.74 -15.81 -10.21
CA PHE A 610 22.57 -16.63 -10.56
C PHE A 610 21.35 -16.36 -9.66
N TYR A 611 21.54 -16.41 -8.33
CA TYR A 611 20.45 -16.16 -7.39
C TYR A 611 19.91 -14.73 -7.44
N PRO A 612 20.71 -13.66 -7.41
CA PRO A 612 20.22 -12.30 -7.62
C PRO A 612 19.44 -12.11 -8.92
N MET A 613 19.82 -12.78 -10.00
CA MET A 613 19.08 -12.72 -11.27
C MET A 613 17.72 -13.40 -11.20
N ILE A 614 17.63 -14.57 -10.56
CA ILE A 614 16.35 -15.27 -10.32
C ILE A 614 15.44 -14.37 -9.45
N ASN A 615 15.97 -13.82 -8.36
CA ASN A 615 15.23 -12.90 -7.50
C ASN A 615 14.68 -11.71 -8.27
N ALA A 616 15.53 -11.02 -9.05
CA ALA A 616 15.11 -9.87 -9.85
C ALA A 616 14.04 -10.23 -10.89
N THR A 617 14.19 -11.38 -11.58
CA THR A 617 13.21 -11.84 -12.57
C THR A 617 11.86 -12.15 -11.94
N PHE A 618 11.87 -12.89 -10.83
CA PHE A 618 10.67 -13.24 -10.10
C PHE A 618 9.95 -11.98 -9.59
N CYS A 619 10.67 -11.08 -8.92
CA CYS A 619 10.09 -9.85 -8.40
C CYS A 619 9.55 -8.95 -9.53
N PHE A 620 10.23 -8.88 -10.68
CA PHE A 620 9.74 -8.13 -11.83
C PHE A 620 8.39 -8.63 -12.33
N LEU A 621 8.19 -9.93 -12.43
CA LEU A 621 6.90 -10.50 -12.88
C LEU A 621 5.74 -10.06 -11.96
N PHE A 622 5.97 -10.07 -10.65
CA PHE A 622 4.98 -9.58 -9.69
C PHE A 622 4.78 -8.07 -9.76
N PHE A 623 5.84 -7.29 -9.86
CA PHE A 623 5.76 -5.85 -10.02
C PHE A 623 5.01 -5.47 -11.29
N PHE A 624 5.27 -6.17 -12.39
CA PHE A 624 4.56 -5.95 -13.64
C PHE A 624 3.07 -6.33 -13.51
N GLY A 625 2.75 -7.44 -12.83
CA GLY A 625 1.36 -7.81 -12.51
C GLY A 625 0.64 -6.77 -11.67
N ILE A 626 1.28 -6.22 -10.61
CA ILE A 626 0.73 -5.14 -9.79
C ILE A 626 0.54 -3.86 -10.63
N PHE A 627 1.47 -3.55 -11.52
CA PHE A 627 1.37 -2.42 -12.44
C PHE A 627 0.15 -2.54 -13.36
N LEU A 628 -0.05 -3.71 -13.99
CA LEU A 628 -1.22 -3.98 -14.84
C LEU A 628 -2.53 -3.91 -14.04
N TYR A 629 -2.58 -4.50 -12.87
CA TYR A 629 -3.75 -4.43 -11.99
C TYR A 629 -4.07 -2.99 -11.57
N SER A 630 -3.07 -2.16 -11.32
CA SER A 630 -3.25 -0.75 -10.94
C SER A 630 -3.81 0.08 -12.09
N ASN A 631 -3.35 -0.19 -13.32
CA ASN A 631 -3.92 0.38 -14.54
C ASN A 631 -5.38 -0.07 -14.76
N TYR A 632 -5.68 -1.35 -14.57
CA TYR A 632 -7.04 -1.86 -14.61
C TYR A 632 -7.96 -1.16 -13.60
N LYS A 633 -7.54 -1.02 -12.34
CA LYS A 633 -8.30 -0.27 -11.31
C LYS A 633 -8.54 1.18 -11.71
N LEU A 634 -7.58 1.81 -12.37
CA LEU A 634 -7.73 3.18 -12.87
C LEU A 634 -8.81 3.26 -13.97
N ILE A 635 -8.83 2.32 -14.93
CA ILE A 635 -9.86 2.20 -15.96
C ILE A 635 -11.25 2.03 -15.33
N VAL A 636 -11.39 1.12 -14.36
CA VAL A 636 -12.67 0.88 -13.66
C VAL A 636 -13.16 2.16 -12.97
N ILE A 637 -12.29 2.87 -12.26
CA ILE A 637 -12.66 4.13 -11.59
C ILE A 637 -13.11 5.20 -12.60
N VAL A 638 -12.44 5.29 -13.76
CA VAL A 638 -12.79 6.24 -14.81
C VAL A 638 -14.17 5.89 -15.42
N SER A 639 -14.42 4.62 -15.72
CA SER A 639 -15.71 4.17 -16.28
C SER A 639 -16.87 4.37 -15.33
N GLU A 640 -16.73 4.01 -14.05
CA GLU A 640 -17.78 4.20 -13.02
C GLU A 640 -18.13 5.68 -12.79
N LYS A 641 -17.16 6.57 -12.89
CA LYS A 641 -17.42 8.00 -12.73
C LYS A 641 -18.13 8.59 -13.94
N ASN A 642 -17.74 8.20 -15.15
CA ASN A 642 -18.40 8.66 -16.37
C ASN A 642 -19.87 8.24 -16.38
N SER A 643 -20.19 6.98 -16.04
CA SER A 643 -21.57 6.50 -15.98
C SER A 643 -22.44 7.22 -14.93
N LYS A 644 -21.83 7.65 -13.80
CA LYS A 644 -22.53 8.46 -12.80
C LYS A 644 -22.78 9.89 -13.26
N ASP A 645 -21.83 10.49 -13.95
CA ASP A 645 -21.96 11.85 -14.50
C ASP A 645 -22.98 11.90 -15.65
N GLU A 646 -23.08 10.84 -16.47
CA GLU A 646 -24.10 10.67 -17.51
C GLU A 646 -25.50 10.55 -16.91
N LYS A 647 -25.70 9.66 -15.92
CA LYS A 647 -26.98 9.52 -15.21
C LYS A 647 -27.41 10.77 -14.45
N LEU A 648 -26.49 11.63 -14.05
CA LEU A 648 -26.79 12.93 -13.43
C LEU A 648 -27.28 13.94 -14.50
N LYS A 649 -26.71 13.91 -15.70
CA LYS A 649 -27.13 14.74 -16.82
C LYS A 649 -28.54 14.34 -17.29
N GLU A 650 -28.82 13.03 -17.43
CA GLU A 650 -30.17 12.51 -17.80
C GLU A 650 -31.25 12.85 -16.77
N LYS A 651 -30.90 13.13 -15.52
CA LYS A 651 -31.86 13.57 -14.48
C LYS A 651 -32.08 15.09 -14.44
N ILE A 652 -31.29 15.85 -15.16
CA ILE A 652 -31.37 17.33 -15.21
C ILE A 652 -32.03 17.80 -16.49
N TYR A 653 -32.13 16.94 -17.51
CA TYR A 653 -32.94 17.09 -18.71
C TYR A 653 -34.21 16.23 -18.60
#